data_e48c4dd88c4d1296b793b67a5c1d2509
#
_entry.id   e48c4dd88c4d1296b793b67a5c1d2509
#
_cell.length_a   1.000
_cell.length_b   1.000
_cell.length_c   1.000
_cell.angle_alpha   90.00
_cell.angle_beta   90.00
_cell.angle_gamma   90.00
#
_symmetry.space_group_name_H-M   'P 1'
#
loop_
_entity.id
_entity.type
_entity.pdbx_description
1 polymer ?
#
loop_
_entity_poly.entity_id
_entity_poly.type
_entity_poly.pdbx_seq_one_letter_code
_entity_poly.pdbx_strand_id
1 'polypeptide(L)'
;VAASDETEIVEELETVLVEDKPIKKLGPLDGLSLQQEQIPGNLQSIDSQTIQESMATSLGDLLNTNLQSINVNDYQGNPFQMDISYRGFSASPQLGTPQGLSVFLDGVRVNEPFGDVVNWDLIPMNAISSIDLFPGSNPLFGLNTLGGALAMRTKNGFEDAGANLRFTGGSWDRKKGELNAGWNNGAIGGFISYTGFDEAGWRDNSPSQVNQGFIRLDWRGEKFNLKFSSLLVGNELLGNGLIPKDLYQQNPNAVFTSPDSTENELQQFTLGGEWFFNDEWSLTGQIYRRQSDRQAVAGDIYEDFEDMEANDWDRPMTQEDPANNHPICRYPDANHDGIPDYGLDKNSDGVIDEGSLNIGNLSVADSNYLIPAPPMDFPCNTLRYKRTSGPRNGAAGDNTDPVSTDPRHSPTGYIPGTPVGVLSKTAIGQMTDGASLQLNWNNSRHKFLLGASIDDASSDFETRQRLALIDDSHFVYSDPAHIDPIFTAGQQDILNNSFAGKSTTSSGYFSETFSPVDNLHLSVSGRFNYTRVKNRMRARTRTGFESLSDIQDLNRYRPNVIVCRGNDPASCPSKANYQDDNWLKDVYLSQDPYYGLSKYSETPTAETFDYLAFNPSAGFSYLPFKNTEHSLKDLDVFFNWSQGNRTPSSVELGCAYDGTLVPQNPADPNSPKIPKSQATIGGSCTLPSALSGDPYLPQIFANSYEFGLRGKLWDNLSWNTGIYRTDLQDDIYLVGITPDRSFFDSIGDTRRQGIEFGLSGKAGIVDFNVNYGYTEATFQSHLFMVSRHNSSAAVRNPDQDYGQVLVDDSGRPQEALQDMIEINPGDRMPGIPLHNINASLNVHLTEDWLLGINMVAHSSSFVRGNENNQHTQGDYRYYYGYPAGGNDRVLIRGRQYQDAGTVPGYAVFNLKTRYEIIKGFSVFGMINNLFDRQYATAGRLGSNPFSPSERGAIGSSGWNYNSNEWLGSTFIGPGAPRAYWAGIEWQY
;
A
#
# COMPACT_ATOMS: atom_id res chain seq x y z
N VAL A 1 -29.00 65.98 -61.00
CA VAL A 1 -27.89 65.22 -60.54
C VAL A 1 -28.48 64.24 -59.46
N ALA A 2 -28.65 63.00 -59.90
CA ALA A 2 -29.19 61.92 -59.12
C ALA A 2 -28.04 61.23 -58.37
N ALA A 3 -28.18 61.02 -57.10
CA ALA A 3 -27.33 60.16 -56.36
C ALA A 3 -28.01 58.77 -56.26
N SER A 4 -27.31 57.74 -56.68
CA SER A 4 -27.71 56.35 -56.55
C SER A 4 -27.40 55.83 -55.17
N ASP A 5 -28.44 55.41 -54.44
CA ASP A 5 -28.30 54.59 -53.27
C ASP A 5 -27.83 53.16 -53.66
N GLU A 6 -26.64 52.80 -53.27
CA GLU A 6 -26.19 51.43 -53.17
C GLU A 6 -26.55 50.86 -51.79
N THR A 7 -27.60 50.06 -51.71
CA THR A 7 -27.91 49.23 -50.56
C THR A 7 -26.95 48.07 -50.53
N GLU A 8 -25.98 48.09 -49.62
CA GLU A 8 -25.15 46.94 -49.24
C GLU A 8 -26.05 45.89 -48.56
N ILE A 9 -26.20 44.77 -49.28
CA ILE A 9 -26.82 43.56 -48.69
C ILE A 9 -25.75 42.94 -47.81
N VAL A 10 -25.88 43.16 -46.49
CA VAL A 10 -25.14 42.35 -45.49
C VAL A 10 -25.80 40.99 -45.45
N GLU A 11 -25.21 39.99 -46.11
CA GLU A 11 -25.52 38.60 -45.87
C GLU A 11 -25.14 38.27 -44.40
N GLU A 12 -26.15 38.11 -43.53
CA GLU A 12 -25.95 37.49 -42.23
C GLU A 12 -25.51 36.04 -42.49
N LEU A 13 -24.22 35.77 -42.31
CA LEU A 13 -23.73 34.40 -42.19
C LEU A 13 -24.42 33.75 -40.99
N GLU A 14 -25.31 32.80 -41.25
CA GLU A 14 -25.81 31.90 -40.26
C GLU A 14 -24.60 31.33 -39.51
N THR A 15 -24.50 31.62 -38.23
CA THR A 15 -23.52 30.97 -37.30
C THR A 15 -23.89 29.51 -37.30
N VAL A 16 -23.17 28.69 -38.06
CA VAL A 16 -23.21 27.24 -37.93
C VAL A 16 -22.63 26.93 -36.55
N LEU A 17 -23.51 26.72 -35.61
CA LEU A 17 -23.14 26.08 -34.34
C LEU A 17 -22.69 24.64 -34.69
N VAL A 18 -21.39 24.48 -34.88
CA VAL A 18 -20.78 23.15 -34.86
C VAL A 18 -20.84 22.70 -33.41
N GLU A 19 -21.82 21.87 -33.06
CA GLU A 19 -21.80 21.11 -31.82
C GLU A 19 -20.55 20.22 -31.87
N ASP A 20 -19.49 20.66 -31.24
CA ASP A 20 -18.26 19.90 -31.15
C ASP A 20 -18.50 18.75 -30.16
N LYS A 21 -18.87 17.58 -30.70
CA LYS A 21 -19.06 16.38 -29.89
C LYS A 21 -17.71 16.03 -29.26
N PRO A 22 -17.65 15.77 -27.95
CA PRO A 22 -16.39 15.51 -27.26
C PRO A 22 -15.66 14.32 -27.88
N ILE A 23 -14.50 14.59 -28.45
CA ILE A 23 -13.62 13.61 -29.07
C ILE A 23 -12.76 12.98 -27.98
N LYS A 24 -12.73 11.65 -27.92
CA LYS A 24 -11.94 10.87 -26.97
C LYS A 24 -10.78 10.17 -27.68
N LYS A 25 -9.62 10.21 -27.05
CA LYS A 25 -8.46 9.48 -27.58
C LYS A 25 -8.56 8.01 -27.18
N LEU A 26 -8.38 7.12 -28.14
CA LEU A 26 -8.42 5.69 -27.93
C LEU A 26 -7.02 5.17 -27.57
N GLY A 27 -6.84 4.75 -26.32
CA GLY A 27 -5.56 4.24 -25.82
C GLY A 27 -4.62 5.32 -25.27
N PRO A 28 -3.43 4.90 -24.80
CA PRO A 28 -2.50 5.79 -24.11
C PRO A 28 -1.80 6.78 -25.04
N LEU A 29 -1.50 6.39 -26.28
CA LEU A 29 -0.83 7.26 -27.26
C LEU A 29 -1.81 8.19 -27.97
N ASP A 30 -1.28 9.30 -28.48
CA ASP A 30 -1.98 10.17 -29.41
C ASP A 30 -2.15 9.48 -30.77
N GLY A 31 -3.03 9.98 -31.61
CA GLY A 31 -3.27 9.49 -32.98
C GLY A 31 -4.74 9.24 -33.23
N LEU A 32 -5.28 8.12 -32.82
CA LEU A 32 -6.68 7.79 -33.12
C LEU A 32 -7.63 8.46 -32.13
N SER A 33 -8.61 9.19 -32.65
CA SER A 33 -9.65 9.84 -31.87
C SER A 33 -11.03 9.31 -32.22
N LEU A 34 -11.84 9.01 -31.24
CA LEU A 34 -13.21 8.51 -31.40
C LEU A 34 -14.20 9.46 -30.75
N GLN A 35 -15.40 9.52 -31.30
CA GLN A 35 -16.54 10.09 -30.58
C GLN A 35 -16.98 9.13 -29.48
N GLN A 36 -17.56 9.65 -28.40
CA GLN A 36 -18.02 8.81 -27.29
C GLN A 36 -18.98 7.70 -27.76
N GLU A 37 -19.84 8.01 -28.73
CA GLU A 37 -20.79 7.05 -29.33
C GLU A 37 -20.12 5.87 -30.07
N GLN A 38 -18.82 5.98 -30.40
CA GLN A 38 -18.04 4.93 -31.05
C GLN A 38 -17.33 4.01 -30.07
N ILE A 39 -17.38 4.31 -28.78
CA ILE A 39 -16.69 3.54 -27.74
C ILE A 39 -17.72 2.66 -27.00
N PRO A 40 -17.67 1.33 -27.14
CA PRO A 40 -18.58 0.44 -26.46
C PRO A 40 -18.15 0.26 -24.99
N GLY A 41 -18.64 1.10 -24.09
CA GLY A 41 -18.32 1.04 -22.66
C GLY A 41 -18.77 2.29 -21.93
N ASN A 42 -18.93 2.21 -20.62
CA ASN A 42 -19.28 3.34 -19.76
C ASN A 42 -18.05 4.22 -19.48
N LEU A 43 -17.52 4.85 -20.53
CA LEU A 43 -16.41 5.78 -20.40
C LEU A 43 -16.84 6.99 -19.56
N GLN A 44 -16.13 7.23 -18.47
CA GLN A 44 -16.35 8.37 -17.60
C GLN A 44 -15.20 9.38 -17.77
N SER A 45 -15.51 10.66 -17.70
CA SER A 45 -14.54 11.72 -17.99
C SER A 45 -14.68 12.88 -17.03
N ILE A 46 -13.55 13.49 -16.67
CA ILE A 46 -13.44 14.74 -15.93
C ILE A 46 -12.64 15.71 -16.81
N ASP A 47 -13.20 16.87 -17.11
CA ASP A 47 -12.54 17.91 -17.91
C ASP A 47 -11.77 18.91 -17.03
N SER A 48 -11.00 19.78 -17.68
CA SER A 48 -10.19 20.81 -17.04
C SER A 48 -11.02 21.77 -16.17
N GLN A 49 -12.21 22.13 -16.61
CA GLN A 49 -13.11 23.01 -15.86
C GLN A 49 -13.56 22.33 -14.56
N THR A 50 -14.02 21.10 -14.63
CA THR A 50 -14.42 20.31 -13.45
C THR A 50 -13.26 20.14 -12.47
N ILE A 51 -12.03 19.88 -12.96
CA ILE A 51 -10.83 19.79 -12.11
C ILE A 51 -10.62 21.11 -11.36
N GLN A 52 -10.68 22.23 -12.06
CA GLN A 52 -10.46 23.54 -11.48
C GLN A 52 -11.55 23.93 -10.48
N GLU A 53 -12.82 23.68 -10.82
CA GLU A 53 -13.99 24.04 -9.98
C GLU A 53 -14.18 23.11 -8.79
N SER A 54 -13.64 21.88 -8.84
CA SER A 54 -13.75 20.92 -7.73
C SER A 54 -13.05 21.41 -6.48
N MET A 55 -11.94 22.17 -6.66
CA MET A 55 -11.06 22.61 -5.57
C MET A 55 -10.56 21.42 -4.72
N ALA A 56 -10.46 20.22 -5.30
CA ALA A 56 -10.07 19.02 -4.62
C ALA A 56 -8.63 19.14 -4.06
N THR A 57 -8.38 18.53 -2.91
CA THR A 57 -7.05 18.51 -2.30
C THR A 57 -6.13 17.54 -3.04
N SER A 58 -6.67 16.39 -3.43
CA SER A 58 -5.93 15.29 -4.06
C SER A 58 -6.71 14.70 -5.23
N LEU A 59 -6.04 13.86 -6.02
CA LEU A 59 -6.70 13.07 -7.06
C LEU A 59 -7.75 12.12 -6.50
N GLY A 60 -7.52 11.53 -5.32
CA GLY A 60 -8.50 10.69 -4.66
C GLY A 60 -9.82 11.42 -4.40
N ASP A 61 -9.76 12.63 -3.86
CA ASP A 61 -10.95 13.46 -3.65
C ASP A 61 -11.66 13.80 -4.97
N LEU A 62 -10.89 14.17 -6.00
CA LEU A 62 -11.44 14.52 -7.31
C LEU A 62 -12.19 13.34 -7.93
N LEU A 63 -11.59 12.14 -7.93
CA LEU A 63 -12.19 10.96 -8.52
C LEU A 63 -13.42 10.49 -7.73
N ASN A 64 -13.34 10.49 -6.38
CA ASN A 64 -14.41 10.04 -5.50
C ASN A 64 -15.66 10.95 -5.55
N THR A 65 -15.48 12.23 -5.88
CA THR A 65 -16.59 13.19 -5.97
C THR A 65 -17.22 13.30 -7.34
N ASN A 66 -16.59 12.78 -8.40
CA ASN A 66 -17.03 12.99 -9.79
C ASN A 66 -17.31 11.72 -10.60
N LEU A 67 -16.79 10.55 -10.20
CA LEU A 67 -16.90 9.32 -10.97
C LEU A 67 -17.76 8.27 -10.26
N GLN A 68 -18.38 7.39 -11.07
CA GLN A 68 -19.21 6.27 -10.60
C GLN A 68 -18.33 5.12 -10.11
N SER A 69 -18.82 4.37 -9.14
CA SER A 69 -18.18 3.15 -8.61
C SER A 69 -16.75 3.34 -8.11
N ILE A 70 -16.40 4.57 -7.76
CA ILE A 70 -15.15 4.89 -7.07
C ILE A 70 -15.39 4.86 -5.56
N ASN A 71 -14.48 4.24 -4.83
CA ASN A 71 -14.33 4.45 -3.39
C ASN A 71 -12.86 4.67 -3.03
N VAL A 72 -12.65 5.38 -1.94
CA VAL A 72 -11.33 5.74 -1.45
C VAL A 72 -11.17 5.22 -0.03
N ASN A 73 -10.11 4.45 0.19
CA ASN A 73 -9.79 3.89 1.51
C ASN A 73 -8.48 4.50 2.00
N ASP A 74 -8.53 5.18 3.14
CA ASP A 74 -7.35 5.79 3.74
C ASP A 74 -6.72 4.84 4.77
N TYR A 75 -5.85 3.95 4.30
CA TYR A 75 -5.07 3.07 5.17
C TYR A 75 -3.83 3.74 5.76
N GLN A 76 -3.35 4.83 5.16
CA GLN A 76 -2.11 5.49 5.59
C GLN A 76 -2.34 6.76 6.41
N GLY A 77 -3.54 7.31 6.40
CA GLY A 77 -3.85 8.55 7.12
C GLY A 77 -3.29 9.80 6.45
N ASN A 78 -3.14 9.77 5.10
CA ASN A 78 -2.60 10.88 4.32
C ASN A 78 -3.41 11.09 3.03
N PRO A 79 -3.86 12.32 2.71
CA PRO A 79 -4.72 12.58 1.55
C PRO A 79 -4.06 12.31 0.19
N PHE A 80 -2.74 12.21 0.12
CA PHE A 80 -1.99 11.90 -1.10
C PHE A 80 -1.62 10.43 -1.24
N GLN A 81 -1.91 9.60 -0.24
CA GLN A 81 -1.52 8.18 -0.20
C GLN A 81 -2.72 7.23 -0.03
N MET A 82 -3.88 7.63 -0.52
CA MET A 82 -5.11 6.84 -0.42
C MET A 82 -5.14 5.68 -1.43
N ASP A 83 -5.78 4.58 -1.03
CA ASP A 83 -6.16 3.52 -1.95
C ASP A 83 -7.38 3.96 -2.74
N ILE A 84 -7.30 4.01 -4.07
CA ILE A 84 -8.41 4.33 -4.95
C ILE A 84 -8.90 3.03 -5.59
N SER A 85 -10.19 2.75 -5.46
CA SER A 85 -10.80 1.55 -6.02
C SER A 85 -11.90 1.92 -7.00
N TYR A 86 -11.91 1.26 -8.16
CA TYR A 86 -12.96 1.33 -9.17
C TYR A 86 -13.53 -0.07 -9.43
N ARG A 87 -14.84 -0.23 -9.27
CA ARG A 87 -15.52 -1.52 -9.43
C ARG A 87 -14.87 -2.64 -8.59
N GLY A 88 -14.30 -2.31 -7.42
CA GLY A 88 -13.59 -3.27 -6.57
C GLY A 88 -12.16 -3.63 -7.02
N PHE A 89 -11.62 -2.97 -8.02
CA PHE A 89 -10.20 -3.05 -8.39
C PHE A 89 -9.46 -1.85 -7.85
N SER A 90 -8.31 -2.09 -7.23
CA SER A 90 -7.55 -1.04 -6.55
C SER A 90 -6.36 -0.55 -7.36
N ALA A 91 -6.04 0.72 -7.17
CA ALA A 91 -4.73 1.33 -7.41
C ALA A 91 -4.28 1.96 -6.10
N SER A 92 -3.27 1.38 -5.47
CA SER A 92 -2.85 1.69 -4.12
C SER A 92 -1.36 2.02 -4.07
N PRO A 93 -0.91 2.96 -3.22
CA PRO A 93 0.52 3.17 -2.96
C PRO A 93 1.11 2.12 -2.01
N GLN A 94 0.27 1.26 -1.41
CA GLN A 94 0.69 0.22 -0.48
C GLN A 94 1.14 -1.05 -1.20
N LEU A 95 2.34 -1.52 -0.85
CA LEU A 95 2.79 -2.86 -1.21
C LEU A 95 1.89 -3.91 -0.55
N GLY A 96 1.59 -4.98 -1.27
CA GLY A 96 0.74 -6.07 -0.76
C GLY A 96 -0.76 -5.89 -1.00
N THR A 97 -1.21 -4.73 -1.43
CA THR A 97 -2.60 -4.54 -1.88
C THR A 97 -2.74 -5.09 -3.31
N PRO A 98 -3.75 -5.96 -3.58
CA PRO A 98 -3.98 -6.43 -4.94
C PRO A 98 -4.27 -5.27 -5.90
N GLN A 99 -3.41 -5.09 -6.89
CA GLN A 99 -3.53 -4.03 -7.89
C GLN A 99 -4.33 -4.52 -9.09
N GLY A 100 -5.17 -3.69 -9.67
CA GLY A 100 -6.00 -4.08 -10.82
C GLY A 100 -6.36 -2.94 -11.76
N LEU A 101 -5.91 -1.72 -11.46
CA LEU A 101 -6.09 -0.54 -12.31
C LEU A 101 -4.76 -0.09 -12.91
N SER A 102 -4.75 0.20 -14.19
CA SER A 102 -3.63 0.83 -14.86
C SER A 102 -3.84 2.34 -14.95
N VAL A 103 -2.82 3.09 -14.58
CA VAL A 103 -2.85 4.56 -14.55
C VAL A 103 -1.81 5.11 -15.52
N PHE A 104 -2.22 6.05 -16.35
CA PHE A 104 -1.38 6.66 -17.38
C PHE A 104 -1.38 8.18 -17.29
N LEU A 105 -0.22 8.79 -17.51
CA LEU A 105 -0.04 10.22 -17.68
C LEU A 105 0.64 10.47 -19.05
N ASP A 106 -0.07 11.10 -19.99
CA ASP A 106 0.40 11.33 -21.37
C ASP A 106 0.97 10.08 -22.07
N GLY A 107 0.33 8.92 -21.84
CA GLY A 107 0.75 7.65 -22.44
C GLY A 107 1.83 6.89 -21.66
N VAL A 108 2.43 7.50 -20.65
CA VAL A 108 3.38 6.83 -19.75
C VAL A 108 2.61 6.17 -18.63
N ARG A 109 2.84 4.87 -18.41
CA ARG A 109 2.29 4.14 -17.28
C ARG A 109 2.96 4.59 -15.99
N VAL A 110 2.16 4.97 -14.98
CA VAL A 110 2.68 5.48 -13.70
C VAL A 110 2.66 4.45 -12.57
N ASN A 111 2.10 3.25 -12.80
CA ASN A 111 2.24 2.14 -11.86
C ASN A 111 3.71 1.75 -11.74
N GLU A 112 4.20 1.67 -10.52
CA GLU A 112 5.62 1.43 -10.24
C GLU A 112 6.00 -0.06 -10.39
N PRO A 113 7.15 -0.41 -10.99
CA PRO A 113 7.47 -1.79 -11.39
C PRO A 113 7.68 -2.77 -10.23
N PHE A 114 8.07 -2.30 -9.04
CA PHE A 114 8.36 -3.18 -7.91
C PHE A 114 7.11 -3.91 -7.39
N GLY A 115 6.01 -3.20 -7.19
CA GLY A 115 4.78 -3.75 -6.63
C GLY A 115 3.52 -3.43 -7.43
N ASP A 116 3.65 -2.88 -8.62
CA ASP A 116 2.56 -2.36 -9.45
C ASP A 116 1.75 -1.23 -8.77
N VAL A 117 2.29 -0.64 -7.71
CA VAL A 117 1.67 0.40 -6.90
C VAL A 117 1.56 1.73 -7.63
N VAL A 118 0.61 2.57 -7.20
CA VAL A 118 0.43 3.93 -7.73
C VAL A 118 0.66 4.94 -6.62
N ASN A 119 1.73 5.70 -6.72
CA ASN A 119 2.01 6.83 -5.84
C ASN A 119 1.31 8.07 -6.38
N TRP A 120 0.12 8.38 -5.82
CA TRP A 120 -0.74 9.46 -6.30
C TRP A 120 -0.15 10.85 -6.13
N ASP A 121 0.72 11.03 -5.14
CA ASP A 121 1.47 12.25 -4.87
C ASP A 121 2.47 12.61 -5.98
N LEU A 122 2.84 11.65 -6.83
CA LEU A 122 3.74 11.86 -7.97
C LEU A 122 3.01 12.37 -9.23
N ILE A 123 1.69 12.55 -9.18
CA ILE A 123 0.88 12.98 -10.32
C ILE A 123 0.48 14.45 -10.15
N PRO A 124 0.87 15.36 -11.05
CA PRO A 124 0.65 16.78 -10.90
C PRO A 124 -0.78 17.18 -11.30
N MET A 125 -1.74 17.07 -10.38
CA MET A 125 -3.18 17.35 -10.65
C MET A 125 -3.40 18.71 -11.32
N ASN A 126 -2.67 19.75 -10.92
CA ASN A 126 -2.76 21.09 -11.47
C ASN A 126 -2.39 21.16 -12.96
N ALA A 127 -1.54 20.25 -13.43
CA ALA A 127 -1.14 20.17 -14.85
C ALA A 127 -2.08 19.33 -15.71
N ILE A 128 -3.13 18.72 -15.15
CA ILE A 128 -4.03 17.82 -15.89
C ILE A 128 -5.13 18.63 -16.59
N SER A 129 -5.34 18.33 -17.86
CA SER A 129 -6.44 18.89 -18.68
C SER A 129 -7.66 17.98 -18.73
N SER A 130 -7.46 16.67 -18.70
CA SER A 130 -8.56 15.70 -18.70
C SER A 130 -8.18 14.38 -18.05
N ILE A 131 -9.18 13.73 -17.50
CA ILE A 131 -9.08 12.38 -16.94
C ILE A 131 -10.17 11.54 -17.60
N ASP A 132 -9.78 10.44 -18.22
CA ASP A 132 -10.69 9.47 -18.83
C ASP A 132 -10.54 8.11 -18.14
N LEU A 133 -11.63 7.58 -17.61
CA LEU A 133 -11.68 6.25 -16.97
C LEU A 133 -12.33 5.25 -17.92
N PHE A 134 -11.52 4.37 -18.48
CA PHE A 134 -11.96 3.28 -19.37
C PHE A 134 -12.28 2.04 -18.53
N PRO A 135 -13.50 1.52 -18.60
CA PRO A 135 -13.90 0.34 -17.85
C PRO A 135 -13.36 -0.94 -18.47
N GLY A 136 -13.21 -1.97 -17.61
CA GLY A 136 -12.83 -3.32 -18.00
C GLY A 136 -11.38 -3.46 -18.45
N SER A 137 -11.07 -4.62 -19.00
CA SER A 137 -9.71 -5.01 -19.41
C SER A 137 -9.41 -4.56 -20.83
N ASN A 138 -9.33 -3.25 -21.08
CA ASN A 138 -9.08 -2.73 -22.41
C ASN A 138 -7.66 -3.06 -22.90
N PRO A 139 -7.48 -3.87 -23.98
CA PRO A 139 -6.17 -4.32 -24.46
C PRO A 139 -5.22 -3.20 -24.87
N LEU A 140 -5.73 -2.04 -25.27
CA LEU A 140 -4.91 -0.92 -25.73
C LEU A 140 -4.05 -0.33 -24.62
N PHE A 141 -4.51 -0.40 -23.35
CA PHE A 141 -3.76 0.10 -22.20
C PHE A 141 -2.68 -0.85 -21.69
N GLY A 142 -2.62 -2.08 -22.19
CA GLY A 142 -1.50 -2.99 -21.95
C GLY A 142 -1.61 -3.80 -20.68
N LEU A 143 -0.44 -4.04 -20.06
CA LEU A 143 -0.30 -4.92 -18.90
C LEU A 143 -1.09 -4.44 -17.69
N ASN A 144 -1.57 -5.43 -16.93
CA ASN A 144 -2.14 -5.25 -15.59
C ASN A 144 -3.42 -4.39 -15.56
N THR A 145 -4.10 -4.27 -16.71
CA THR A 145 -5.42 -3.64 -16.81
C THR A 145 -6.50 -4.70 -16.61
N LEU A 146 -6.90 -4.94 -15.36
CA LEU A 146 -7.93 -5.95 -15.04
C LEU A 146 -9.32 -5.32 -14.93
N GLY A 147 -9.45 -4.22 -14.19
CA GLY A 147 -10.73 -3.56 -13.89
C GLY A 147 -10.97 -2.26 -14.62
N GLY A 148 -9.92 -1.61 -15.07
CA GLY A 148 -10.01 -0.35 -15.79
C GLY A 148 -8.66 0.32 -16.01
N ALA A 149 -8.68 1.34 -16.88
CA ALA A 149 -7.54 2.21 -17.13
C ALA A 149 -7.92 3.67 -16.90
N LEU A 150 -7.12 4.37 -16.10
CA LEU A 150 -7.23 5.81 -15.88
C LEU A 150 -6.21 6.52 -16.76
N ALA A 151 -6.68 7.20 -17.78
CA ALA A 151 -5.84 7.95 -18.71
C ALA A 151 -5.94 9.45 -18.43
N MET A 152 -4.84 10.04 -17.96
CA MET A 152 -4.72 11.47 -17.70
C MET A 152 -3.90 12.15 -18.81
N ARG A 153 -4.36 13.33 -19.19
CA ARG A 153 -3.66 14.15 -20.18
C ARG A 153 -3.31 15.49 -19.57
N THR A 154 -2.11 15.95 -19.89
CA THR A 154 -1.64 17.24 -19.39
C THR A 154 -2.10 18.39 -20.27
N LYS A 155 -2.16 19.57 -19.66
CA LYS A 155 -2.36 20.86 -20.31
C LYS A 155 -1.20 21.15 -21.27
N ASN A 156 -1.48 22.00 -22.27
CA ASN A 156 -0.49 22.41 -23.26
C ASN A 156 -0.62 23.91 -23.60
N GLY A 157 0.39 24.48 -24.24
CA GLY A 157 0.41 25.91 -24.55
C GLY A 157 -0.57 26.39 -25.63
N PHE A 158 -1.16 25.48 -26.40
CA PHE A 158 -2.12 25.83 -27.43
C PHE A 158 -3.57 25.92 -26.92
N GLU A 159 -3.96 24.99 -26.06
CA GLU A 159 -5.33 24.88 -25.55
C GLU A 159 -5.47 25.60 -24.20
N ASP A 160 -4.37 25.71 -23.44
CA ASP A 160 -4.35 26.29 -22.10
C ASP A 160 -3.47 27.56 -22.07
N ALA A 161 -3.60 28.42 -23.11
CA ALA A 161 -2.88 29.69 -23.16
C ALA A 161 -3.41 30.65 -22.09
N GLY A 162 -2.50 31.38 -21.44
CA GLY A 162 -2.82 32.28 -20.34
C GLY A 162 -2.04 31.92 -19.09
N ALA A 163 -2.37 32.56 -17.98
CA ALA A 163 -1.76 32.25 -16.69
C ALA A 163 -2.84 32.12 -15.62
N ASN A 164 -2.67 31.16 -14.74
CA ASN A 164 -3.51 30.97 -13.55
C ASN A 164 -2.60 30.86 -12.32
N LEU A 165 -2.90 31.64 -11.30
CA LEU A 165 -2.21 31.63 -10.03
C LEU A 165 -3.25 31.52 -8.91
N ARG A 166 -3.13 30.47 -8.10
CA ARG A 166 -4.07 30.20 -7.00
C ARG A 166 -3.31 30.03 -5.69
N PHE A 167 -3.80 30.65 -4.64
CA PHE A 167 -3.33 30.44 -3.27
C PHE A 167 -4.49 30.03 -2.40
N THR A 168 -4.27 29.02 -1.58
CA THR A 168 -5.25 28.48 -0.63
C THR A 168 -4.61 28.35 0.74
N GLY A 169 -5.33 28.71 1.79
CA GLY A 169 -4.92 28.52 3.17
C GLY A 169 -6.13 28.20 4.05
N GLY A 170 -5.88 27.70 5.26
CA GLY A 170 -6.97 27.40 6.18
C GLY A 170 -6.59 26.48 7.32
N SER A 171 -7.49 25.57 7.63
CA SER A 171 -7.35 24.61 8.72
C SER A 171 -6.02 23.86 8.65
N TRP A 172 -5.48 23.46 9.81
CA TRP A 172 -4.27 22.66 9.96
C TRP A 172 -3.00 23.31 9.39
N ASP A 173 -2.98 24.65 9.40
CA ASP A 173 -1.90 25.48 8.85
C ASP A 173 -1.60 25.22 7.36
N ARG A 174 -2.61 24.73 6.62
CA ARG A 174 -2.46 24.46 5.18
C ARG A 174 -2.13 25.70 4.40
N LYS A 175 -1.13 25.58 3.56
CA LYS A 175 -0.69 26.57 2.57
C LYS A 175 -0.48 25.87 1.24
N LYS A 176 -1.23 26.25 0.23
CA LYS A 176 -1.11 25.69 -1.13
C LYS A 176 -0.97 26.81 -2.14
N GLY A 177 0.05 26.74 -2.97
CA GLY A 177 0.26 27.62 -4.11
C GLY A 177 0.28 26.81 -5.41
N GLU A 178 -0.48 27.26 -6.40
CA GLU A 178 -0.59 26.63 -7.71
C GLU A 178 -0.36 27.66 -8.80
N LEU A 179 0.52 27.36 -9.75
CA LEU A 179 0.82 28.18 -10.92
C LEU A 179 0.65 27.35 -12.18
N ASN A 180 -0.06 27.90 -13.15
CA ASN A 180 -0.09 27.44 -14.53
C ASN A 180 0.19 28.60 -15.47
N ALA A 181 1.01 28.38 -16.51
CA ALA A 181 1.19 29.38 -17.55
C ALA A 181 1.43 28.70 -18.89
N GLY A 182 0.62 29.06 -19.88
CA GLY A 182 0.69 28.56 -21.24
C GLY A 182 0.79 29.67 -22.24
N TRP A 183 1.55 29.45 -23.32
CA TRP A 183 1.64 30.37 -24.45
C TRP A 183 1.88 29.63 -25.75
N ASN A 184 1.54 30.23 -26.88
CA ASN A 184 1.91 29.74 -28.18
C ASN A 184 2.05 30.86 -29.19
N ASN A 185 2.72 30.55 -30.30
CA ASN A 185 2.86 31.46 -31.45
C ASN A 185 2.23 30.87 -32.72
N GLY A 186 1.36 29.87 -32.60
CA GLY A 186 0.76 29.14 -33.68
C GLY A 186 1.55 27.93 -34.18
N ALA A 187 2.87 27.90 -34.03
CA ALA A 187 3.73 26.77 -34.38
C ALA A 187 4.37 26.09 -33.15
N ILE A 188 4.77 26.87 -32.16
CA ILE A 188 5.38 26.39 -30.93
C ILE A 188 4.49 26.79 -29.76
N GLY A 189 4.18 25.86 -28.87
CA GLY A 189 3.49 26.07 -27.61
C GLY A 189 4.36 25.67 -26.44
N GLY A 190 4.25 26.39 -25.34
CA GLY A 190 4.90 26.08 -24.08
C GLY A 190 3.91 26.13 -22.94
N PHE A 191 4.03 25.22 -21.99
CA PHE A 191 3.22 25.17 -20.77
C PHE A 191 4.10 24.83 -19.58
N ILE A 192 3.90 25.54 -18.47
CA ILE A 192 4.53 25.25 -17.18
C ILE A 192 3.46 25.14 -16.10
N SER A 193 3.67 24.25 -15.15
CA SER A 193 2.85 24.13 -13.95
C SER A 193 3.73 23.90 -12.72
N TYR A 194 3.35 24.50 -11.62
CA TYR A 194 3.99 24.25 -10.32
C TYR A 194 2.92 24.15 -9.23
N THR A 195 3.09 23.21 -8.33
CA THR A 195 2.30 23.07 -7.10
C THR A 195 3.23 22.97 -5.91
N GLY A 196 3.05 23.86 -4.94
CA GLY A 196 3.65 23.78 -3.62
C GLY A 196 2.55 23.63 -2.57
N PHE A 197 2.69 22.67 -1.68
CA PHE A 197 1.74 22.36 -0.61
C PHE A 197 2.50 22.09 0.69
N ASP A 198 1.99 22.65 1.78
CA ASP A 198 2.53 22.47 3.13
C ASP A 198 1.35 22.44 4.12
N GLU A 199 1.34 21.45 5.00
CA GLU A 199 0.27 21.28 6.01
C GLU A 199 0.80 20.57 7.25
N ALA A 200 0.35 21.01 8.43
CA ALA A 200 0.65 20.35 9.69
C ALA A 200 -0.13 19.02 9.89
N GLY A 201 -1.22 18.85 9.13
CA GLY A 201 -2.14 17.72 9.29
C GLY A 201 -3.13 17.90 10.43
N TRP A 202 -4.22 17.15 10.41
CA TRP A 202 -5.25 17.22 11.45
C TRP A 202 -5.04 16.21 12.58
N ARG A 203 -4.23 15.17 12.35
CA ARG A 203 -3.79 14.22 13.36
C ARG A 203 -2.44 14.66 13.95
N ASP A 204 -2.16 14.16 15.13
CA ASP A 204 -0.87 14.40 15.78
C ASP A 204 0.29 13.89 14.91
N ASN A 205 1.38 14.62 14.83
CA ASN A 205 2.59 14.24 14.08
C ASN A 205 2.35 13.82 12.61
N SER A 206 1.51 14.57 11.87
CA SER A 206 1.13 14.23 10.49
C SER A 206 1.38 15.36 9.46
N PRO A 207 2.53 16.07 9.49
CA PRO A 207 2.82 17.10 8.51
C PRO A 207 3.06 16.48 7.12
N SER A 208 2.80 17.27 6.08
CA SER A 208 3.05 16.86 4.69
C SER A 208 3.49 18.03 3.84
N GLN A 209 4.44 17.78 2.97
CA GLN A 209 4.95 18.72 1.99
C GLN A 209 4.95 18.12 0.60
N VAL A 210 4.40 18.84 -0.39
CA VAL A 210 4.35 18.40 -1.80
C VAL A 210 4.90 19.48 -2.69
N ASN A 211 5.84 19.12 -3.57
CA ASN A 211 6.43 19.99 -4.57
C ASN A 211 6.41 19.28 -5.92
N GLN A 212 5.67 19.83 -6.88
CA GLN A 212 5.50 19.24 -8.21
C GLN A 212 5.74 20.31 -9.28
N GLY A 213 6.71 20.09 -10.15
CA GLY A 213 7.01 20.95 -11.29
C GLY A 213 6.82 20.20 -12.60
N PHE A 214 6.09 20.80 -13.55
CA PHE A 214 5.84 20.23 -14.86
C PHE A 214 6.11 21.24 -15.95
N ILE A 215 6.75 20.79 -17.03
CA ILE A 215 7.05 21.60 -18.22
C ILE A 215 6.67 20.78 -19.45
N ARG A 216 6.01 21.42 -20.41
CA ARG A 216 5.69 20.84 -21.70
C ARG A 216 5.98 21.83 -22.85
N LEU A 217 6.58 21.32 -23.92
CA LEU A 217 6.85 22.03 -25.16
C LEU A 217 6.26 21.24 -26.32
N ASP A 218 5.47 21.89 -27.13
CA ASP A 218 4.86 21.31 -28.32
C ASP A 218 5.27 22.10 -29.56
N TRP A 219 5.60 21.39 -30.63
CA TRP A 219 5.79 21.95 -31.97
C TRP A 219 4.80 21.33 -32.93
N ARG A 220 4.01 22.17 -33.58
CA ARG A 220 3.01 21.77 -34.58
C ARG A 220 3.45 22.24 -35.96
N GLY A 221 3.78 21.29 -36.85
CA GLY A 221 4.10 21.52 -38.24
C GLY A 221 2.99 20.99 -39.16
N GLU A 222 3.09 21.24 -40.48
CA GLU A 222 2.09 20.81 -41.45
C GLU A 222 1.94 19.27 -41.50
N LYS A 223 3.03 18.52 -41.35
CA LYS A 223 3.06 17.06 -41.47
C LYS A 223 3.62 16.35 -40.25
N PHE A 224 4.13 17.11 -39.30
CA PHE A 224 4.82 16.53 -38.16
C PHE A 224 4.59 17.35 -36.90
N ASN A 225 4.16 16.70 -35.84
CA ASN A 225 4.04 17.28 -34.51
C ASN A 225 5.07 16.66 -33.59
N LEU A 226 5.69 17.45 -32.71
CA LEU A 226 6.56 16.98 -31.62
C LEU A 226 6.05 17.50 -30.30
N LYS A 227 6.19 16.70 -29.26
CA LYS A 227 5.95 17.09 -27.86
C LYS A 227 7.08 16.60 -26.98
N PHE A 228 7.53 17.46 -26.10
CA PHE A 228 8.46 17.11 -25.03
C PHE A 228 7.84 17.51 -23.70
N SER A 229 7.95 16.67 -22.70
CA SER A 229 7.54 17.01 -21.33
C SER A 229 8.54 16.51 -20.29
N SER A 230 8.61 17.24 -19.19
CA SER A 230 9.41 16.92 -18.01
C SER A 230 8.56 17.12 -16.76
N LEU A 231 8.55 16.13 -15.91
CA LEU A 231 7.91 16.16 -14.59
C LEU A 231 8.96 15.89 -13.51
N LEU A 232 9.05 16.80 -12.55
CA LEU A 232 9.95 16.73 -11.40
C LEU A 232 9.13 16.86 -10.12
N VAL A 233 9.27 15.92 -9.23
CA VAL A 233 8.53 15.89 -7.96
C VAL A 233 9.49 15.60 -6.82
N GLY A 234 9.24 16.25 -5.65
CA GLY A 234 9.93 15.97 -4.40
C GLY A 234 8.97 16.21 -3.24
N ASN A 235 8.51 15.14 -2.60
CA ASN A 235 7.48 15.18 -1.57
C ASN A 235 7.96 14.53 -0.28
N GLU A 236 7.49 15.05 0.84
CA GLU A 236 7.61 14.45 2.17
C GLU A 236 6.21 14.32 2.77
N LEU A 237 5.78 13.11 3.03
CA LEU A 237 4.43 12.80 3.49
C LEU A 237 4.50 12.00 4.78
N LEU A 238 3.76 12.45 5.80
CA LEU A 238 3.55 11.68 7.01
C LEU A 238 2.11 11.18 7.05
N GLY A 239 1.96 9.86 7.10
CA GLY A 239 0.69 9.18 7.18
C GLY A 239 0.75 8.11 8.26
N ASN A 240 0.31 8.43 9.48
CA ASN A 240 0.47 7.57 10.65
C ASN A 240 -0.57 6.43 10.74
N GLY A 241 -1.07 5.99 9.61
CA GLY A 241 -1.81 4.75 9.47
C GLY A 241 -3.15 4.69 10.21
N LEU A 242 -3.61 3.46 10.39
CA LEU A 242 -4.86 3.16 11.09
C LEU A 242 -4.70 3.35 12.60
N ILE A 243 -5.81 3.62 13.28
CA ILE A 243 -5.87 3.76 14.74
C ILE A 243 -6.91 2.82 15.33
N PRO A 244 -6.67 2.16 16.48
CA PRO A 244 -7.68 1.41 17.21
C PRO A 244 -8.90 2.31 17.49
N LYS A 245 -10.09 1.82 17.23
CA LYS A 245 -11.32 2.60 17.39
C LYS A 245 -11.55 3.11 18.82
N ASP A 246 -11.17 2.35 19.80
CA ASP A 246 -11.23 2.73 21.21
C ASP A 246 -10.29 3.91 21.54
N LEU A 247 -9.09 3.93 20.98
CA LEU A 247 -8.16 5.05 21.10
C LEU A 247 -8.66 6.30 20.37
N TYR A 248 -9.20 6.14 19.15
CA TYR A 248 -9.82 7.21 18.40
C TYR A 248 -11.00 7.85 19.14
N GLN A 249 -11.83 7.05 19.82
CA GLN A 249 -12.96 7.56 20.63
C GLN A 249 -12.50 8.40 21.83
N GLN A 250 -11.33 8.11 22.39
CA GLN A 250 -10.76 8.89 23.50
C GLN A 250 -10.13 10.19 23.01
N ASN A 251 -9.40 10.15 21.92
CA ASN A 251 -8.77 11.32 21.29
C ASN A 251 -8.81 11.16 19.75
N PRO A 252 -9.71 11.89 19.06
CA PRO A 252 -9.83 11.81 17.60
C PRO A 252 -8.57 12.22 16.83
N ASN A 253 -7.69 13.03 17.43
CA ASN A 253 -6.46 13.47 16.79
C ASN A 253 -5.29 12.52 17.01
N ALA A 254 -5.41 11.57 17.92
CA ALA A 254 -4.34 10.62 18.24
C ALA A 254 -3.94 9.76 17.03
N VAL A 255 -2.72 9.30 17.08
CA VAL A 255 -2.16 8.29 16.17
C VAL A 255 -1.86 7.02 16.95
N PHE A 256 -1.81 5.87 16.26
CA PHE A 256 -1.47 4.61 16.91
C PHE A 256 0.03 4.58 17.22
N THR A 257 0.86 4.83 16.23
CA THR A 257 2.31 5.04 16.33
C THR A 257 2.74 6.09 15.32
N SER A 258 3.88 6.72 15.55
CA SER A 258 4.54 7.65 14.63
C SER A 258 6.07 7.57 14.84
N PRO A 259 6.91 8.02 13.88
CA PRO A 259 6.57 8.53 12.57
C PRO A 259 6.21 7.43 11.58
N ASP A 260 5.42 7.79 10.57
CA ASP A 260 5.27 6.99 9.36
C ASP A 260 5.45 7.94 8.17
N SER A 261 6.71 8.18 7.84
CA SER A 261 7.12 9.13 6.81
C SER A 261 7.47 8.44 5.51
N THR A 262 7.11 9.10 4.41
CA THR A 262 7.49 8.70 3.06
C THR A 262 8.02 9.90 2.31
N GLU A 263 9.26 9.82 1.85
CA GLU A 263 9.87 10.75 0.90
C GLU A 263 9.82 10.13 -0.49
N ASN A 264 9.21 10.82 -1.43
CA ASN A 264 9.10 10.41 -2.82
C ASN A 264 9.76 11.43 -3.73
N GLU A 265 10.68 10.99 -4.58
CA GLU A 265 11.27 11.79 -5.63
C GLU A 265 10.94 11.19 -7.00
N LEU A 266 10.64 12.04 -7.99
CA LEU A 266 10.35 11.61 -9.35
C LEU A 266 11.04 12.50 -10.37
N GLN A 267 11.62 11.86 -11.38
CA GLN A 267 12.07 12.49 -12.63
C GLN A 267 11.47 11.71 -13.81
N GLN A 268 10.66 12.38 -14.61
CA GLN A 268 10.09 11.80 -15.81
C GLN A 268 10.33 12.70 -17.01
N PHE A 269 10.81 12.11 -18.10
CA PHE A 269 11.03 12.78 -19.38
C PHE A 269 10.32 12.00 -20.48
N THR A 270 9.59 12.71 -21.33
CA THR A 270 8.83 12.11 -22.42
C THR A 270 9.08 12.89 -23.71
N LEU A 271 9.38 12.20 -24.77
CA LEU A 271 9.45 12.75 -26.13
C LEU A 271 8.51 11.96 -27.03
N GLY A 272 7.50 12.63 -27.59
CA GLY A 272 6.53 12.06 -28.51
C GLY A 272 6.49 12.82 -29.81
N GLY A 273 5.99 12.15 -30.84
CA GLY A 273 5.78 12.77 -32.15
C GLY A 273 4.70 12.07 -32.97
N GLU A 274 4.10 12.79 -33.89
CA GLU A 274 3.13 12.27 -34.82
C GLU A 274 3.47 12.78 -36.22
N TRP A 275 3.54 11.84 -37.16
CA TRP A 275 3.81 12.13 -38.59
C TRP A 275 2.59 11.79 -39.44
N PHE A 276 2.03 12.79 -40.10
CA PHE A 276 0.90 12.65 -40.99
C PHE A 276 1.40 12.37 -42.44
N PHE A 277 1.18 11.16 -42.93
CA PHE A 277 1.45 10.83 -44.34
C PHE A 277 0.47 11.51 -45.28
N ASN A 278 -0.81 11.52 -44.88
CA ASN A 278 -1.94 12.17 -45.52
C ASN A 278 -3.09 12.33 -44.49
N ASP A 279 -4.26 12.74 -44.93
CA ASP A 279 -5.43 12.98 -44.08
C ASP A 279 -5.97 11.72 -43.39
N GLU A 280 -5.64 10.51 -43.85
CA GLU A 280 -6.12 9.26 -43.30
C GLU A 280 -5.06 8.51 -42.49
N TRP A 281 -3.76 8.67 -42.80
CA TRP A 281 -2.69 7.88 -42.23
C TRP A 281 -1.73 8.73 -41.43
N SER A 282 -1.48 8.32 -40.21
CA SER A 282 -0.44 8.90 -39.36
C SER A 282 0.38 7.81 -38.62
N LEU A 283 1.60 8.18 -38.23
CA LEU A 283 2.49 7.37 -37.41
C LEU A 283 2.78 8.15 -36.14
N THR A 284 2.42 7.58 -34.99
CA THR A 284 2.67 8.14 -33.68
C THR A 284 3.78 7.35 -33.00
N GLY A 285 4.72 8.04 -32.37
CA GLY A 285 5.80 7.42 -31.61
C GLY A 285 6.05 8.15 -30.29
N GLN A 286 6.52 7.42 -29.28
CA GLN A 286 6.88 7.97 -27.98
C GLN A 286 8.05 7.20 -27.39
N ILE A 287 8.97 7.94 -26.77
CA ILE A 287 10.00 7.39 -25.88
C ILE A 287 9.93 8.11 -24.55
N TYR A 288 10.21 7.40 -23.46
CA TYR A 288 10.20 8.00 -22.14
C TYR A 288 11.19 7.32 -21.20
N ARG A 289 11.59 8.08 -20.18
CA ARG A 289 12.24 7.59 -18.96
C ARG A 289 11.49 8.12 -17.75
N ARG A 290 11.18 7.22 -16.82
CA ARG A 290 10.61 7.52 -15.53
C ARG A 290 11.49 6.90 -14.46
N GLN A 291 12.02 7.71 -13.56
CA GLN A 291 12.79 7.28 -12.40
C GLN A 291 12.11 7.80 -11.15
N SER A 292 11.84 6.91 -10.21
CA SER A 292 11.29 7.24 -8.90
C SER A 292 12.14 6.62 -7.80
N ASP A 293 12.40 7.41 -6.76
CA ASP A 293 13.11 7.00 -5.56
C ASP A 293 12.19 7.26 -4.36
N ARG A 294 11.97 6.23 -3.54
CA ARG A 294 11.16 6.29 -2.34
C ARG A 294 12.00 5.89 -1.13
N GLN A 295 11.95 6.72 -0.10
CA GLN A 295 12.45 6.39 1.23
C GLN A 295 11.30 6.48 2.22
N ALA A 296 11.21 5.50 3.11
CA ALA A 296 10.19 5.49 4.15
C ALA A 296 10.80 5.13 5.50
N VAL A 297 10.29 5.77 6.55
CA VAL A 297 10.60 5.44 7.94
C VAL A 297 9.28 5.19 8.66
N ALA A 298 9.08 3.96 9.13
CA ALA A 298 7.91 3.59 9.90
C ALA A 298 8.31 3.26 11.35
N GLY A 299 7.63 3.90 12.29
CA GLY A 299 7.71 3.57 13.71
C GLY A 299 6.51 2.71 14.09
N ASP A 300 6.77 1.53 14.66
CA ASP A 300 5.70 0.62 15.06
C ASP A 300 6.04 -0.03 16.42
N ILE A 301 5.08 -0.75 16.99
CA ILE A 301 5.28 -1.55 18.17
C ILE A 301 6.01 -2.84 17.78
N TYR A 302 6.95 -3.22 18.62
CA TYR A 302 7.64 -4.47 18.50
C TYR A 302 6.94 -5.52 19.38
N GLU A 303 6.04 -6.29 18.77
CA GLU A 303 5.15 -7.21 19.48
C GLU A 303 5.90 -8.37 20.15
N ASP A 304 7.08 -8.77 19.67
CA ASP A 304 7.88 -9.85 20.25
C ASP A 304 8.28 -9.64 21.73
N PHE A 305 8.14 -8.40 22.24
CA PHE A 305 8.30 -8.12 23.66
C PHE A 305 7.11 -8.55 24.53
N GLU A 306 6.02 -9.01 23.92
CA GLU A 306 4.91 -9.59 24.69
C GLU A 306 5.35 -10.79 25.52
N ASP A 307 6.29 -11.59 25.00
CA ASP A 307 6.81 -12.81 25.63
C ASP A 307 8.08 -12.60 26.48
N MET A 308 8.58 -11.37 26.58
CA MET A 308 9.82 -11.06 27.32
C MET A 308 9.80 -11.53 28.76
N GLU A 309 8.64 -11.68 29.32
CA GLU A 309 8.46 -11.98 30.74
C GLU A 309 8.20 -13.45 31.03
N ALA A 310 7.87 -14.24 29.98
CA ALA A 310 7.57 -15.64 30.13
C ALA A 310 8.79 -16.48 30.53
N ASN A 311 9.98 -16.01 30.27
CA ASN A 311 11.20 -16.72 30.54
C ASN A 311 11.85 -16.20 31.85
N ASP A 312 11.86 -17.02 32.87
CA ASP A 312 12.66 -16.83 34.09
C ASP A 312 14.14 -16.80 33.71
N TRP A 313 14.64 -15.60 33.60
CA TRP A 313 15.99 -15.33 33.18
C TRP A 313 16.90 -15.33 34.39
N ASP A 314 17.06 -16.47 35.00
CA ASP A 314 18.15 -16.67 35.91
C ASP A 314 19.47 -16.63 35.16
N ARG A 315 20.06 -15.45 35.10
CA ARG A 315 21.35 -15.26 34.49
C ARG A 315 22.47 -15.49 35.47
N PRO A 316 23.64 -15.92 34.95
CA PRO A 316 24.76 -16.24 35.76
C PRO A 316 25.21 -15.06 36.61
N MET A 317 25.82 -15.41 37.71
CA MET A 317 26.32 -14.48 38.71
C MET A 317 27.20 -13.42 38.08
N THR A 318 26.86 -12.20 38.35
CA THR A 318 27.64 -11.03 38.04
C THR A 318 28.54 -10.68 39.22
N GLN A 319 29.77 -10.34 38.94
CA GLN A 319 30.70 -9.86 39.94
C GLN A 319 31.18 -8.48 39.50
N GLU A 320 31.09 -7.50 40.42
CA GLU A 320 31.68 -6.20 40.17
C GLU A 320 33.20 -6.30 40.24
N ASP A 321 33.91 -5.61 39.35
CA ASP A 321 35.33 -5.42 39.45
C ASP A 321 35.62 -4.31 40.48
N PRO A 322 36.09 -4.63 41.67
CA PRO A 322 36.35 -3.63 42.72
C PRO A 322 37.50 -2.67 42.38
N ALA A 323 38.32 -3.01 41.41
CA ALA A 323 39.47 -2.18 41.03
C ALA A 323 39.14 -1.02 40.09
N ASN A 324 38.13 -1.20 39.23
CA ASN A 324 37.78 -0.22 38.21
C ASN A 324 36.40 0.41 38.36
N ASN A 325 35.65 0.01 39.38
CA ASN A 325 34.29 0.46 39.64
C ASN A 325 33.32 0.19 38.45
N HIS A 326 33.67 -0.77 37.60
CA HIS A 326 32.86 -1.22 36.46
C HIS A 326 32.33 -2.62 36.75
N PRO A 327 31.05 -2.89 36.53
CA PRO A 327 30.51 -4.22 36.65
C PRO A 327 31.08 -5.15 35.59
N ILE A 328 31.75 -6.20 35.99
CA ILE A 328 32.25 -7.26 35.12
C ILE A 328 31.28 -8.43 35.13
N CYS A 329 30.67 -8.74 34.02
CA CYS A 329 29.91 -9.97 33.85
C CYS A 329 30.89 -11.13 33.58
N ARG A 330 30.72 -12.24 34.30
CA ARG A 330 31.57 -13.43 34.14
C ARG A 330 30.71 -14.65 33.86
N TYR A 331 31.21 -15.44 32.93
CA TYR A 331 30.61 -16.70 32.54
C TYR A 331 31.61 -17.84 32.80
N PRO A 332 31.12 -19.04 33.21
CA PRO A 332 31.97 -20.19 33.38
C PRO A 332 32.68 -20.61 32.10
N ASP A 333 33.91 -21.04 32.20
CA ASP A 333 34.77 -21.60 31.18
C ASP A 333 35.58 -22.73 31.83
N ALA A 334 34.94 -23.92 31.96
CA ALA A 334 35.54 -25.03 32.72
C ALA A 334 36.67 -25.71 31.95
N ASN A 335 36.65 -25.68 30.64
CA ASN A 335 37.67 -26.27 29.76
C ASN A 335 38.78 -25.27 29.41
N HIS A 336 38.68 -24.01 29.80
CA HIS A 336 39.66 -22.94 29.52
C HIS A 336 39.90 -22.62 28.03
N ASP A 337 38.89 -22.89 27.19
CA ASP A 337 39.02 -22.63 25.76
C ASP A 337 38.67 -21.17 25.35
N GLY A 338 38.18 -20.38 26.30
CA GLY A 338 37.73 -19.03 26.07
C GLY A 338 36.28 -18.91 25.61
N ILE A 339 35.55 -20.00 25.54
CA ILE A 339 34.12 -20.04 25.21
C ILE A 339 33.32 -20.24 26.48
N PRO A 340 32.29 -19.46 26.77
CA PRO A 340 31.43 -19.69 27.93
C PRO A 340 30.71 -21.01 27.86
N ASP A 341 30.78 -21.80 28.95
CA ASP A 341 30.02 -23.02 29.15
C ASP A 341 28.61 -22.67 29.61
N TYR A 342 27.61 -23.02 28.79
CA TYR A 342 26.21 -22.78 29.16
C TYR A 342 25.51 -24.06 29.60
N GLY A 343 25.05 -24.06 30.75
CA GLY A 343 24.39 -24.88 31.69
C GLY A 343 23.39 -25.95 31.38
N LEU A 344 23.58 -26.84 30.43
CA LEU A 344 22.83 -28.09 30.39
C LEU A 344 23.78 -29.27 30.18
N ASP A 345 23.73 -30.22 31.10
CA ASP A 345 24.24 -31.58 30.89
C ASP A 345 23.24 -32.30 30.00
N LYS A 346 23.46 -32.23 28.67
CA LYS A 346 22.54 -32.80 27.68
C LYS A 346 22.55 -34.32 27.64
N ASN A 347 23.66 -34.92 28.07
CA ASN A 347 23.87 -36.36 28.04
C ASN A 347 23.78 -37.01 29.40
N SER A 348 23.57 -36.24 30.47
CA SER A 348 23.44 -36.69 31.86
C SER A 348 24.67 -37.42 32.39
N ASP A 349 25.88 -37.05 31.96
CA ASP A 349 27.13 -37.60 32.45
C ASP A 349 27.71 -36.83 33.65
N GLY A 350 27.06 -35.78 34.07
CA GLY A 350 27.47 -34.91 35.19
C GLY A 350 28.44 -33.82 34.79
N VAL A 351 28.76 -33.67 33.51
CA VAL A 351 29.57 -32.60 32.96
C VAL A 351 28.65 -31.63 32.16
N ILE A 352 28.83 -30.33 32.36
CA ILE A 352 28.09 -29.34 31.59
C ILE A 352 28.61 -29.38 30.15
N ASP A 353 27.72 -29.66 29.21
CA ASP A 353 28.07 -29.65 27.81
C ASP A 353 28.40 -28.22 27.38
N GLU A 354 29.36 -28.14 26.49
CA GLU A 354 29.78 -26.87 25.88
C GLU A 354 28.58 -26.08 25.29
N GLY A 355 28.43 -24.81 25.63
CA GLY A 355 27.27 -24.00 25.25
C GLY A 355 26.04 -24.20 26.14
N SER A 356 26.15 -24.88 27.29
CA SER A 356 25.06 -25.01 28.26
C SER A 356 25.50 -24.61 29.68
N LEU A 357 24.85 -23.61 30.25
CA LEU A 357 25.11 -23.09 31.58
C LEU A 357 24.06 -23.57 32.59
N ASN A 358 24.41 -24.33 33.62
CA ASN A 358 23.54 -24.59 34.74
C ASN A 358 23.79 -23.58 35.86
N ILE A 359 22.97 -22.55 35.90
CA ILE A 359 23.13 -21.37 36.73
C ILE A 359 22.86 -21.65 38.23
N GLY A 360 22.08 -22.67 38.53
CA GLY A 360 21.64 -22.94 39.88
C GLY A 360 22.74 -23.46 40.83
N ASN A 361 23.86 -23.93 40.30
CA ASN A 361 24.90 -24.59 41.08
C ASN A 361 26.26 -23.88 41.10
N LEU A 362 26.40 -22.72 40.40
CA LEU A 362 27.65 -21.99 40.38
C LEU A 362 27.85 -21.15 41.65
N SER A 363 28.93 -21.38 42.33
CA SER A 363 29.33 -20.62 43.52
C SER A 363 30.38 -19.56 43.13
N VAL A 364 30.52 -18.53 44.01
CA VAL A 364 31.56 -17.51 43.87
C VAL A 364 32.98 -18.15 43.88
N ALA A 365 33.12 -19.36 44.40
CA ALA A 365 34.36 -20.10 44.42
C ALA A 365 34.83 -20.57 43.03
N ASP A 366 33.90 -20.65 42.06
CA ASP A 366 34.20 -21.06 40.69
C ASP A 366 34.72 -19.90 39.81
N SER A 367 35.05 -18.77 40.43
CA SER A 367 35.52 -17.55 39.77
C SER A 367 36.80 -17.75 38.92
N ASN A 368 37.57 -18.80 39.17
CA ASN A 368 38.78 -19.12 38.41
C ASN A 368 38.47 -19.61 36.97
N TYR A 369 37.25 -20.02 36.73
CA TYR A 369 36.76 -20.54 35.47
C TYR A 369 35.74 -19.61 34.78
N LEU A 370 35.66 -18.37 35.22
CA LEU A 370 34.77 -17.39 34.66
C LEU A 370 35.49 -16.52 33.66
N ILE A 371 34.92 -16.37 32.49
CA ILE A 371 35.39 -15.47 31.46
C ILE A 371 34.92 -14.05 31.78
N PRO A 372 35.81 -13.07 31.89
CA PRO A 372 35.40 -11.69 32.06
C PRO A 372 34.64 -11.23 30.84
N ALA A 373 33.48 -10.60 31.07
CA ALA A 373 32.77 -9.93 29.98
C ALA A 373 33.59 -8.76 29.43
N PRO A 374 33.51 -8.48 28.14
CA PRO A 374 34.10 -7.27 27.60
C PRO A 374 33.53 -6.02 28.27
N PRO A 375 34.33 -4.97 28.41
CA PRO A 375 33.93 -3.73 29.06
C PRO A 375 33.03 -2.91 28.12
N MET A 376 31.89 -3.42 27.73
CA MET A 376 30.80 -2.56 27.43
C MET A 376 30.13 -2.24 28.75
N ASP A 377 29.96 -0.97 29.05
CA ASP A 377 29.53 -0.38 30.31
C ASP A 377 28.16 -0.83 30.81
N PHE A 378 27.91 -2.13 30.75
CA PHE A 378 26.68 -2.71 31.25
C PHE A 378 26.88 -3.13 32.68
N PRO A 379 26.17 -2.53 33.60
CA PRO A 379 26.10 -3.11 34.90
C PRO A 379 25.52 -4.53 34.75
N CYS A 380 26.29 -5.56 35.05
CA CYS A 380 25.88 -6.94 34.95
C CYS A 380 24.62 -7.25 35.78
N ASN A 381 24.26 -6.40 36.69
CA ASN A 381 23.04 -6.39 37.44
C ASN A 381 21.79 -6.02 36.63
N THR A 382 21.91 -5.34 35.49
CA THR A 382 20.79 -5.09 34.59
C THR A 382 20.30 -6.37 33.91
N LEU A 383 21.11 -7.43 33.96
CA LEU A 383 20.80 -8.72 33.35
C LEU A 383 19.85 -9.60 34.17
N ARG A 384 19.43 -9.14 35.34
CA ARG A 384 18.55 -9.86 36.24
C ARG A 384 17.21 -9.22 36.42
N TYR A 385 16.72 -8.55 35.44
CA TYR A 385 15.37 -8.08 35.52
C TYR A 385 14.41 -9.27 35.55
N LYS A 386 13.94 -9.55 36.74
CA LYS A 386 12.87 -10.49 36.97
C LYS A 386 11.63 -9.69 37.32
N ARG A 387 10.53 -9.98 36.71
CA ARG A 387 9.28 -9.39 37.10
C ARG A 387 8.93 -9.79 38.50
N THR A 388 8.61 -8.82 39.33
CA THR A 388 8.31 -9.02 40.75
C THR A 388 6.84 -8.89 41.08
N SER A 389 6.06 -8.29 40.19
CA SER A 389 4.61 -8.11 40.33
C SER A 389 3.94 -8.00 38.96
N GLY A 390 2.63 -8.17 38.94
CA GLY A 390 1.87 -8.13 37.73
C GLY A 390 1.75 -9.48 37.01
N PRO A 391 0.86 -9.60 36.03
CA PRO A 391 0.61 -10.86 35.32
C PRO A 391 1.78 -11.19 34.40
N ARG A 392 2.15 -12.46 34.34
CA ARG A 392 2.97 -12.96 33.25
C ARG A 392 2.14 -13.05 31.97
N ASN A 393 2.82 -12.88 30.85
CA ASN A 393 2.21 -13.05 29.55
C ASN A 393 1.74 -14.51 29.40
N GLY A 394 0.49 -14.71 29.09
CA GLY A 394 -0.09 -15.99 28.72
C GLY A 394 -0.53 -16.91 29.84
N ALA A 395 -0.11 -16.71 31.08
CA ALA A 395 -0.47 -17.62 32.15
C ALA A 395 -1.49 -17.01 33.11
N ALA A 396 -2.72 -17.49 33.08
CA ALA A 396 -3.68 -17.21 34.12
C ALA A 396 -3.14 -17.81 35.45
N GLY A 397 -2.69 -16.96 36.36
CA GLY A 397 -2.23 -17.35 37.66
C GLY A 397 -0.75 -17.21 37.98
N ASP A 398 0.04 -16.78 37.02
CA ASP A 398 1.48 -16.49 37.23
C ASP A 398 1.75 -15.15 37.93
N ASN A 399 0.77 -14.62 38.62
CA ASN A 399 0.86 -13.45 39.48
C ASN A 399 1.47 -13.73 40.87
N THR A 400 2.07 -14.86 41.05
CA THR A 400 2.41 -15.36 42.40
C THR A 400 3.87 -15.23 42.75
N ASP A 401 4.70 -14.66 41.87
CA ASP A 401 6.08 -14.37 42.28
C ASP A 401 6.04 -13.33 43.42
N PRO A 402 6.62 -13.65 44.59
CA PRO A 402 6.65 -12.70 45.69
C PRO A 402 7.39 -11.46 45.24
N VAL A 403 6.92 -10.29 45.64
CA VAL A 403 7.60 -9.03 45.43
C VAL A 403 9.03 -9.16 45.91
N SER A 404 9.99 -9.13 45.00
CA SER A 404 11.39 -9.19 45.36
C SER A 404 11.78 -7.90 46.05
N THR A 405 12.59 -8.04 47.10
CA THR A 405 13.21 -6.91 47.78
C THR A 405 14.48 -6.43 47.05
N ASP A 406 14.85 -7.11 45.96
CA ASP A 406 15.99 -6.74 45.12
C ASP A 406 15.68 -5.45 44.36
N PRO A 407 16.42 -4.36 44.59
CA PRO A 407 16.17 -3.07 43.92
C PRO A 407 16.33 -3.11 42.39
N ARG A 408 16.89 -4.20 41.87
CA ARG A 408 17.01 -4.41 40.39
C ARG A 408 15.73 -4.92 39.76
N HIS A 409 14.78 -5.37 40.57
CA HIS A 409 13.49 -5.85 40.08
C HIS A 409 12.50 -4.71 39.98
N SER A 410 11.79 -4.60 38.85
CA SER A 410 10.73 -3.62 38.71
C SER A 410 9.52 -4.03 39.56
N PRO A 411 9.00 -3.17 40.41
CA PRO A 411 7.80 -3.49 41.22
C PRO A 411 6.54 -3.60 40.35
N THR A 412 6.58 -3.14 39.11
CA THR A 412 5.45 -3.21 38.17
C THR A 412 5.55 -4.40 37.21
N GLY A 413 6.65 -5.14 37.22
CA GLY A 413 6.95 -6.17 36.23
C GLY A 413 7.48 -5.65 34.90
N TYR A 414 7.55 -4.34 34.72
CA TYR A 414 8.08 -3.68 33.54
C TYR A 414 9.55 -3.25 33.75
N ILE A 415 10.37 -3.44 32.73
CA ILE A 415 11.77 -3.06 32.76
C ILE A 415 11.95 -1.70 32.09
N PRO A 416 12.32 -0.62 32.79
CA PRO A 416 12.57 0.65 32.18
C PRO A 416 13.66 0.58 31.08
N GLY A 417 13.44 1.22 29.96
CA GLY A 417 14.37 1.18 28.83
C GLY A 417 14.18 -0.02 27.90
N THR A 418 13.15 -0.84 28.11
CA THR A 418 12.76 -1.88 27.15
C THR A 418 12.33 -1.23 25.84
N PRO A 419 12.98 -1.56 24.71
CA PRO A 419 12.68 -0.93 23.42
C PRO A 419 11.46 -1.58 22.77
N VAL A 420 10.27 -1.28 23.26
CA VAL A 420 9.00 -1.83 22.77
C VAL A 420 8.59 -1.30 21.39
N GLY A 421 9.37 -0.40 20.81
CA GLY A 421 9.20 0.10 19.46
C GLY A 421 10.23 -0.48 18.50
N VAL A 422 9.89 -0.40 17.21
CA VAL A 422 10.77 -0.70 16.09
C VAL A 422 10.73 0.44 15.09
N LEU A 423 11.88 0.86 14.60
CA LEU A 423 12.01 1.76 13.45
C LEU A 423 12.42 0.94 12.23
N SER A 424 11.58 0.94 11.23
CA SER A 424 11.83 0.31 9.94
C SER A 424 12.14 1.37 8.89
N LYS A 425 13.25 1.21 8.18
CA LYS A 425 13.66 2.06 7.06
C LYS A 425 13.58 1.26 5.78
N THR A 426 12.89 1.80 4.79
CA THR A 426 12.74 1.18 3.46
C THR A 426 13.24 2.13 2.40
N ALA A 427 14.01 1.62 1.46
CA ALA A 427 14.44 2.35 0.27
C ALA A 427 14.05 1.56 -0.97
N ILE A 428 13.41 2.23 -1.94
CA ILE A 428 12.99 1.66 -3.22
C ILE A 428 13.44 2.60 -4.33
N GLY A 429 14.37 2.16 -5.16
CA GLY A 429 14.76 2.85 -6.38
C GLY A 429 14.16 2.15 -7.59
N GLN A 430 13.53 2.89 -8.50
CA GLN A 430 12.85 2.32 -9.66
C GLN A 430 13.12 3.14 -10.90
N MET A 431 13.29 2.48 -12.03
CA MET A 431 13.48 3.13 -13.32
C MET A 431 12.78 2.35 -14.41
N THR A 432 12.06 3.04 -15.28
CA THR A 432 11.42 2.47 -16.47
C THR A 432 11.81 3.29 -17.70
N ASP A 433 12.35 2.62 -18.69
CA ASP A 433 12.57 3.16 -20.04
C ASP A 433 11.56 2.52 -21.00
N GLY A 434 10.85 3.32 -21.75
CA GLY A 434 9.84 2.84 -22.67
C GLY A 434 9.93 3.46 -24.05
N ALA A 435 9.53 2.66 -25.04
CA ALA A 435 9.37 3.10 -26.44
C ALA A 435 8.12 2.48 -27.04
N SER A 436 7.38 3.25 -27.78
CA SER A 436 6.18 2.80 -28.50
C SER A 436 6.05 3.45 -29.87
N LEU A 437 5.47 2.70 -30.79
CA LEU A 437 5.20 3.14 -32.15
C LEU A 437 3.82 2.63 -32.57
N GLN A 438 3.01 3.49 -33.21
CA GLN A 438 1.63 3.19 -33.57
C GLN A 438 1.33 3.77 -34.96
N LEU A 439 0.90 2.94 -35.90
CA LEU A 439 0.36 3.33 -37.19
C LEU A 439 -1.15 3.50 -37.07
N ASN A 440 -1.67 4.63 -37.47
CA ASN A 440 -3.10 4.97 -37.44
C ASN A 440 -3.66 5.11 -38.84
N TRP A 441 -4.84 4.53 -39.08
CA TRP A 441 -5.64 4.73 -40.30
C TRP A 441 -7.04 5.18 -39.90
N ASN A 442 -7.42 6.38 -40.33
CA ASN A 442 -8.62 7.07 -39.92
C ASN A 442 -9.38 7.59 -41.14
N ASN A 443 -10.54 7.02 -41.40
CA ASN A 443 -11.47 7.57 -42.37
C ASN A 443 -12.92 7.55 -41.86
N SER A 444 -13.89 7.82 -42.70
CA SER A 444 -15.30 7.92 -42.29
C SER A 444 -15.87 6.60 -41.71
N ARG A 445 -15.35 5.44 -42.09
CA ARG A 445 -15.85 4.12 -41.69
C ARG A 445 -14.90 3.33 -40.82
N HIS A 446 -13.60 3.58 -40.94
CA HIS A 446 -12.56 2.82 -40.29
C HIS A 446 -11.72 3.73 -39.37
N LYS A 447 -11.57 3.30 -38.14
CA LYS A 447 -10.67 3.88 -37.14
C LYS A 447 -9.75 2.77 -36.67
N PHE A 448 -8.66 2.54 -37.41
CA PHE A 448 -7.74 1.42 -37.19
C PHE A 448 -6.42 1.92 -36.64
N LEU A 449 -5.87 1.17 -35.72
CA LEU A 449 -4.50 1.33 -35.26
C LEU A 449 -3.79 -0.03 -35.14
N LEU A 450 -2.48 -0.01 -35.40
CA LEU A 450 -1.57 -1.12 -35.20
C LEU A 450 -0.32 -0.59 -34.50
N GLY A 451 0.05 -1.16 -33.38
CA GLY A 451 1.15 -0.66 -32.58
C GLY A 451 2.04 -1.73 -31.97
N ALA A 452 3.22 -1.29 -31.56
CA ALA A 452 4.17 -2.07 -30.78
C ALA A 452 4.77 -1.22 -29.67
N SER A 453 5.08 -1.82 -28.53
CA SER A 453 5.77 -1.16 -27.42
C SER A 453 6.77 -2.09 -26.75
N ILE A 454 7.76 -1.49 -26.14
CA ILE A 454 8.71 -2.14 -25.24
C ILE A 454 8.90 -1.27 -24.01
N ASP A 455 8.82 -1.88 -22.84
CA ASP A 455 9.05 -1.26 -21.55
C ASP A 455 10.09 -2.09 -20.80
N ASP A 456 11.18 -1.47 -20.36
CA ASP A 456 12.28 -2.07 -19.62
C ASP A 456 12.36 -1.40 -18.25
N ALA A 457 11.94 -2.12 -17.22
CA ALA A 457 11.82 -1.63 -15.86
C ALA A 457 12.82 -2.33 -14.93
N SER A 458 13.43 -1.58 -14.04
CA SER A 458 14.28 -2.07 -12.95
C SER A 458 13.81 -1.54 -11.61
N SER A 459 14.04 -2.31 -10.56
CA SER A 459 13.74 -1.93 -9.19
C SER A 459 14.78 -2.48 -8.24
N ASP A 460 15.23 -1.64 -7.30
CA ASP A 460 16.08 -1.99 -6.18
C ASP A 460 15.33 -1.71 -4.89
N PHE A 461 15.37 -2.66 -3.96
CA PHE A 461 14.67 -2.57 -2.68
C PHE A 461 15.59 -2.99 -1.54
N GLU A 462 15.57 -2.22 -0.46
CA GLU A 462 16.32 -2.52 0.76
C GLU A 462 15.47 -2.16 1.98
N THR A 463 15.47 -3.02 3.01
CA THR A 463 14.90 -2.70 4.31
C THR A 463 15.89 -2.91 5.45
N ARG A 464 15.83 -2.00 6.43
CA ARG A 464 16.59 -2.06 7.67
C ARG A 464 15.67 -1.80 8.84
N GLN A 465 15.94 -2.47 9.96
CA GLN A 465 15.20 -2.29 11.20
C GLN A 465 16.13 -2.05 12.38
N ARG A 466 15.61 -1.33 13.38
CA ARG A 466 16.25 -1.19 14.70
C ARG A 466 15.21 -1.15 15.80
N LEU A 467 15.61 -1.58 16.98
CA LEU A 467 14.82 -1.40 18.20
C LEU A 467 14.79 0.07 18.62
N ALA A 468 13.67 0.51 19.17
CA ALA A 468 13.41 1.89 19.53
C ALA A 468 12.56 2.01 20.79
N LEU A 469 12.54 3.20 21.37
CA LEU A 469 11.64 3.57 22.47
C LEU A 469 10.36 4.19 21.91
N ILE A 470 9.31 4.22 22.72
CA ILE A 470 8.04 4.91 22.43
C ILE A 470 7.78 5.90 23.56
N ASP A 471 7.42 7.13 23.23
CA ASP A 471 7.01 8.16 24.21
C ASP A 471 5.49 8.15 24.46
N ASP A 472 5.03 9.03 25.36
CA ASP A 472 3.62 9.12 25.75
C ASP A 472 2.69 9.63 24.63
N SER A 473 3.25 10.16 23.54
CA SER A 473 2.52 10.53 22.33
C SER A 473 2.51 9.41 21.28
N HIS A 474 3.02 8.26 21.61
CA HIS A 474 3.27 7.11 20.73
C HIS A 474 4.28 7.39 19.60
N PHE A 475 5.18 8.33 19.83
CA PHE A 475 6.28 8.60 18.92
C PHE A 475 7.42 7.60 19.16
N VAL A 476 7.81 6.88 18.13
CA VAL A 476 8.88 5.88 18.15
C VAL A 476 10.20 6.55 17.80
N TYR A 477 11.18 6.46 18.68
CA TYR A 477 12.45 7.15 18.51
C TYR A 477 13.63 6.30 18.99
N SER A 478 14.81 6.59 18.44
CA SER A 478 16.05 5.94 18.85
C SER A 478 16.77 6.82 19.87
N ASP A 479 16.95 6.30 21.06
CA ASP A 479 17.75 6.94 22.13
C ASP A 479 18.64 5.91 22.80
N PRO A 480 19.85 5.67 22.27
CA PRO A 480 20.79 4.68 22.81
C PRO A 480 21.18 4.91 24.27
N ALA A 481 21.04 6.13 24.78
CA ALA A 481 21.41 6.44 26.16
C ALA A 481 20.36 5.95 27.18
N HIS A 482 19.11 5.78 26.77
CA HIS A 482 18.00 5.39 27.63
C HIS A 482 17.42 4.00 27.31
N ILE A 483 17.88 3.35 26.25
CA ILE A 483 17.56 1.92 26.01
C ILE A 483 18.41 1.08 26.98
N ASP A 484 17.78 0.05 27.55
CA ASP A 484 18.51 -0.89 28.44
C ASP A 484 19.68 -1.50 27.65
N PRO A 485 20.89 -1.46 28.24
CA PRO A 485 22.10 -1.94 27.59
C PRO A 485 22.07 -3.40 27.09
N ILE A 486 21.19 -4.26 27.64
CA ILE A 486 21.05 -5.65 27.16
C ILE A 486 20.55 -5.73 25.73
N PHE A 487 19.95 -4.66 25.19
CA PHE A 487 19.44 -4.58 23.84
C PHE A 487 20.38 -3.86 22.86
N THR A 488 21.66 -3.71 23.19
CA THR A 488 22.62 -2.94 22.39
C THR A 488 22.71 -3.42 20.93
N ALA A 489 22.66 -4.72 20.70
CA ALA A 489 22.73 -5.27 19.34
C ALA A 489 21.56 -4.80 18.45
N GLY A 490 20.37 -4.67 19.03
CA GLY A 490 19.16 -4.23 18.31
C GLY A 490 19.06 -2.71 18.09
N GLN A 491 20.02 -1.92 18.62
CA GLN A 491 20.01 -0.46 18.47
C GLN A 491 20.61 0.04 17.15
N GLN A 492 20.97 -0.85 16.25
CA GLN A 492 21.58 -0.55 14.98
C GLN A 492 20.68 -0.87 13.81
N ASP A 493 20.88 -0.18 12.70
CA ASP A 493 20.14 -0.47 11.48
C ASP A 493 20.57 -1.83 10.92
N ILE A 494 19.77 -2.87 11.20
CA ILE A 494 20.01 -4.24 10.77
C ILE A 494 19.37 -4.42 9.40
N LEU A 495 20.18 -4.78 8.39
CA LEU A 495 19.68 -5.07 7.05
C LEU A 495 18.86 -6.36 7.06
N ASN A 496 17.58 -6.29 6.69
CA ASN A 496 16.70 -7.46 6.61
C ASN A 496 16.69 -8.07 5.21
N ASN A 497 16.57 -7.24 4.19
CA ASN A 497 16.48 -7.68 2.80
C ASN A 497 17.18 -6.73 1.85
N SER A 498 17.67 -7.32 0.74
CA SER A 498 18.10 -6.60 -0.44
C SER A 498 17.60 -7.34 -1.67
N PHE A 499 16.96 -6.62 -2.57
CA PHE A 499 16.34 -7.16 -3.78
C PHE A 499 16.68 -6.27 -4.98
N ALA A 500 16.95 -6.89 -6.12
CA ALA A 500 17.06 -6.22 -7.40
C ALA A 500 16.21 -6.96 -8.43
N GLY A 501 15.26 -6.28 -9.04
CA GLY A 501 14.35 -6.82 -10.05
C GLY A 501 14.51 -6.13 -11.40
N LYS A 502 14.32 -6.86 -12.47
CA LYS A 502 14.24 -6.34 -13.82
C LYS A 502 13.08 -6.98 -14.56
N SER A 503 12.20 -6.18 -15.14
CA SER A 503 11.07 -6.63 -15.94
C SER A 503 11.13 -6.00 -17.32
N THR A 504 11.14 -6.80 -18.37
CA THR A 504 11.09 -6.33 -19.77
C THR A 504 9.84 -6.85 -20.41
N THR A 505 8.95 -5.94 -20.88
CA THR A 505 7.72 -6.28 -21.58
C THR A 505 7.77 -5.81 -23.02
N SER A 506 7.55 -6.71 -23.94
CA SER A 506 7.37 -6.43 -25.37
C SER A 506 5.94 -6.71 -25.77
N SER A 507 5.30 -5.79 -26.48
CA SER A 507 3.89 -5.90 -26.85
C SER A 507 3.66 -5.56 -28.31
N GLY A 508 2.70 -6.27 -28.94
CA GLY A 508 2.09 -5.90 -30.19
C GLY A 508 0.58 -5.77 -30.03
N TYR A 509 -0.04 -4.74 -30.55
CA TYR A 509 -1.48 -4.51 -30.37
C TYR A 509 -2.13 -3.89 -31.60
N PHE A 510 -3.44 -4.13 -31.72
CA PHE A 510 -4.26 -3.51 -32.76
C PHE A 510 -5.64 -3.16 -32.18
N SER A 511 -6.31 -2.22 -32.83
CA SER A 511 -7.72 -1.92 -32.63
C SER A 511 -8.35 -1.45 -33.92
N GLU A 512 -9.59 -1.88 -34.17
CA GLU A 512 -10.43 -1.43 -35.25
C GLU A 512 -11.79 -1.05 -34.71
N THR A 513 -12.24 0.15 -35.00
CA THR A 513 -13.64 0.57 -34.85
C THR A 513 -14.22 0.80 -36.26
N PHE A 514 -15.04 -0.15 -36.66
CA PHE A 514 -15.70 -0.16 -37.97
C PHE A 514 -17.14 0.36 -37.88
N SER A 515 -17.44 1.40 -38.63
CA SER A 515 -18.77 2.03 -38.72
C SER A 515 -19.42 1.73 -40.09
N PRO A 516 -20.09 0.56 -40.24
CA PRO A 516 -20.73 0.23 -41.53
C PRO A 516 -21.81 1.21 -41.93
N VAL A 517 -22.51 1.76 -40.94
CA VAL A 517 -23.52 2.81 -41.03
C VAL A 517 -23.34 3.79 -39.88
N ASP A 518 -23.86 5.00 -39.98
CA ASP A 518 -23.62 6.08 -39.03
C ASP A 518 -24.14 5.81 -37.59
N ASN A 519 -25.06 4.87 -37.45
CA ASN A 519 -25.69 4.52 -36.19
C ASN A 519 -25.23 3.16 -35.60
N LEU A 520 -24.24 2.49 -36.21
CA LEU A 520 -23.71 1.23 -35.72
C LEU A 520 -22.17 1.26 -35.79
N HIS A 521 -21.55 1.02 -34.65
CA HIS A 521 -20.11 0.96 -34.52
C HIS A 521 -19.70 -0.39 -33.91
N LEU A 522 -18.80 -1.10 -34.59
CA LEU A 522 -18.27 -2.39 -34.19
C LEU A 522 -16.81 -2.23 -33.82
N SER A 523 -16.42 -2.64 -32.64
CA SER A 523 -15.04 -2.53 -32.15
C SER A 523 -14.45 -3.92 -31.90
N VAL A 524 -13.22 -4.13 -32.41
CA VAL A 524 -12.40 -5.32 -32.12
C VAL A 524 -11.00 -4.87 -31.84
N SER A 525 -10.41 -5.35 -30.75
CA SER A 525 -9.01 -5.09 -30.43
C SER A 525 -8.33 -6.31 -29.84
N GLY A 526 -7.01 -6.29 -29.87
CA GLY A 526 -6.21 -7.35 -29.29
C GLY A 526 -4.80 -6.88 -28.97
N ARG A 527 -4.22 -7.48 -27.94
CA ARG A 527 -2.83 -7.23 -27.52
C ARG A 527 -2.15 -8.53 -27.17
N PHE A 528 -0.96 -8.66 -27.69
CA PHE A 528 -0.03 -9.72 -27.37
C PHE A 528 1.07 -9.14 -26.48
N ASN A 529 1.31 -9.77 -25.33
CA ASN A 529 2.35 -9.37 -24.39
C ASN A 529 3.31 -10.51 -24.15
N TYR A 530 4.61 -10.21 -24.17
CA TYR A 530 5.67 -11.09 -23.68
C TYR A 530 6.44 -10.34 -22.61
N THR A 531 6.41 -10.86 -21.37
CA THR A 531 7.07 -10.26 -20.21
C THR A 531 8.10 -11.22 -19.66
N ARG A 532 9.34 -10.75 -19.51
CA ARG A 532 10.41 -11.47 -18.82
C ARG A 532 10.78 -10.74 -17.55
N VAL A 533 10.65 -11.43 -16.41
CA VAL A 533 11.04 -10.94 -15.10
C VAL A 533 12.30 -11.64 -14.64
N LYS A 534 13.30 -10.87 -14.18
CA LYS A 534 14.53 -11.37 -13.58
C LYS A 534 14.67 -10.78 -12.19
N ASN A 535 14.68 -11.64 -11.20
CA ASN A 535 14.82 -11.24 -9.81
C ASN A 535 16.17 -11.70 -9.26
N ARG A 536 16.74 -10.88 -8.40
CA ARG A 536 17.98 -11.14 -7.70
C ARG A 536 17.80 -10.74 -6.25
N MET A 537 17.78 -11.70 -5.35
CA MET A 537 17.44 -11.48 -3.98
C MET A 537 18.53 -11.98 -3.04
N ARG A 538 18.79 -11.20 -1.99
CA ARG A 538 19.53 -11.61 -0.81
C ARG A 538 18.56 -11.60 0.36
N ALA A 539 18.28 -12.77 0.88
CA ALA A 539 17.56 -12.95 2.12
C ALA A 539 18.50 -13.47 3.20
N ARG A 540 18.16 -13.26 4.44
CA ARG A 540 18.84 -13.89 5.56
C ARG A 540 18.58 -15.39 5.53
N THR A 541 19.63 -16.20 5.67
CA THR A 541 19.51 -17.64 5.84
C THR A 541 19.56 -18.01 7.32
N ARG A 542 18.74 -18.96 7.71
CA ARG A 542 18.72 -19.42 9.10
C ARG A 542 20.00 -20.14 9.48
N THR A 543 20.76 -19.54 10.34
CA THR A 543 21.88 -20.17 11.05
C THR A 543 21.71 -20.08 12.58
N GLY A 544 20.46 -19.89 13.04
CA GLY A 544 20.14 -19.80 14.46
C GLY A 544 19.35 -18.55 14.86
N PHE A 545 19.74 -17.37 14.43
CA PHE A 545 19.01 -16.11 14.70
C PHE A 545 18.73 -15.39 13.38
N GLU A 546 17.48 -15.07 13.11
CA GLU A 546 17.00 -14.71 11.79
C GLU A 546 16.38 -13.33 11.70
N SER A 547 15.86 -12.86 12.80
CA SER A 547 15.10 -11.63 12.90
C SER A 547 15.76 -10.64 13.87
N LEU A 548 15.18 -9.46 13.95
CA LEU A 548 15.56 -8.50 14.98
C LEU A 548 15.36 -9.04 16.40
N SER A 549 14.32 -9.86 16.61
CA SER A 549 14.07 -10.54 17.89
C SER A 549 15.18 -11.52 18.25
N ASP A 550 15.67 -12.29 17.28
CA ASP A 550 16.78 -13.22 17.53
C ASP A 550 18.07 -12.49 17.90
N ILE A 551 18.36 -11.36 17.25
CA ILE A 551 19.52 -10.52 17.59
C ILE A 551 19.35 -9.89 18.97
N GLN A 552 18.17 -9.45 19.30
CA GLN A 552 17.80 -8.96 20.60
C GLN A 552 17.98 -10.05 21.66
N ASP A 553 17.48 -11.24 21.40
CA ASP A 553 17.63 -12.38 22.29
C ASP A 553 19.08 -12.75 22.50
N LEU A 554 19.89 -12.76 21.46
CA LEU A 554 21.33 -12.96 21.59
C LEU A 554 21.95 -11.94 22.54
N ASN A 555 21.65 -10.66 22.38
CA ASN A 555 22.18 -9.61 23.24
C ASN A 555 21.60 -9.68 24.66
N ARG A 556 20.32 -9.97 24.78
CA ARG A 556 19.61 -10.13 26.06
C ARG A 556 20.09 -11.33 26.87
N TYR A 557 20.27 -12.48 26.20
CA TYR A 557 20.73 -13.71 26.84
C TYR A 557 22.23 -13.74 27.07
N ARG A 558 23.00 -13.08 26.22
CA ARG A 558 24.45 -13.18 26.14
C ARG A 558 25.13 -11.83 25.96
N PRO A 559 24.77 -10.79 26.73
CA PRO A 559 25.23 -9.43 26.46
C PRO A 559 26.74 -9.27 26.44
N ASN A 560 27.44 -10.20 27.08
CA ASN A 560 28.90 -10.15 27.23
C ASN A 560 29.51 -11.50 26.89
N VAL A 561 28.83 -12.29 26.09
CA VAL A 561 29.39 -13.53 25.59
C VAL A 561 30.43 -13.26 24.52
N ILE A 562 31.57 -13.88 24.70
CA ILE A 562 32.57 -13.93 23.62
C ILE A 562 32.08 -14.92 22.57
N VAL A 563 31.86 -14.41 21.41
CA VAL A 563 31.44 -15.22 20.27
C VAL A 563 32.66 -15.47 19.40
N CYS A 564 33.08 -16.74 19.32
CA CYS A 564 34.21 -17.13 18.48
C CYS A 564 33.74 -17.41 17.05
N ARG A 565 34.59 -17.14 16.06
CA ARG A 565 34.32 -17.49 14.67
C ARG A 565 34.53 -18.98 14.41
N GLY A 566 33.52 -19.69 14.04
CA GLY A 566 33.59 -21.12 13.74
C GLY A 566 33.74 -21.98 14.98
N ASN A 567 33.86 -23.27 14.82
CA ASN A 567 34.02 -24.25 15.91
C ASN A 567 35.49 -24.42 16.31
N ASP A 568 36.39 -23.54 15.89
CA ASP A 568 37.81 -23.60 16.22
C ASP A 568 38.10 -22.73 17.46
N PRO A 569 38.46 -23.33 18.61
CA PRO A 569 38.85 -22.59 19.81
C PRO A 569 40.00 -21.59 19.57
N ALA A 570 40.85 -21.85 18.58
CA ALA A 570 41.93 -20.95 18.20
C ALA A 570 41.45 -19.64 17.56
N SER A 571 40.22 -19.62 17.07
CA SER A 571 39.60 -18.41 16.50
C SER A 571 39.02 -17.47 17.55
N CYS A 572 38.96 -17.92 18.80
CA CYS A 572 38.50 -17.08 19.90
C CYS A 572 39.49 -15.98 20.24
N PRO A 573 39.04 -14.75 20.55
CA PRO A 573 39.93 -13.74 21.09
C PRO A 573 40.58 -14.21 22.40
N SER A 574 41.85 -13.93 22.56
CA SER A 574 42.54 -14.23 23.82
C SER A 574 41.95 -13.36 24.94
N LYS A 575 42.04 -13.82 26.20
CA LYS A 575 41.56 -13.08 27.40
C LYS A 575 42.04 -11.61 27.44
N ALA A 576 43.21 -11.32 26.89
CA ALA A 576 43.72 -9.97 26.81
C ALA A 576 42.95 -9.05 25.82
N ASN A 577 42.24 -9.64 24.85
CA ASN A 577 41.49 -8.89 23.84
C ASN A 577 40.02 -8.65 24.27
N TYR A 578 39.59 -9.17 25.41
CA TYR A 578 38.26 -8.94 25.96
C TYR A 578 38.05 -7.52 26.48
N GLN A 579 39.09 -6.72 26.54
CA GLN A 579 39.07 -5.32 26.92
C GLN A 579 38.99 -4.37 25.73
N ASP A 580 38.89 -4.90 24.51
CA ASP A 580 38.79 -4.08 23.29
C ASP A 580 37.30 -3.89 22.92
N ASP A 581 36.80 -2.68 23.21
CA ASP A 581 35.41 -2.28 22.91
C ASP A 581 35.03 -2.42 21.41
N ASN A 582 36.01 -2.40 20.52
CA ASN A 582 35.76 -2.54 19.09
C ASN A 582 35.42 -3.97 18.68
N TRP A 583 35.80 -4.95 19.49
CA TRP A 583 35.60 -6.35 19.17
C TRP A 583 34.11 -6.76 19.14
N LEU A 584 33.35 -6.36 20.17
CA LEU A 584 31.90 -6.61 20.20
C LEU A 584 31.16 -5.82 19.13
N LYS A 585 31.60 -4.62 18.90
CA LYS A 585 31.07 -3.77 17.86
C LYS A 585 31.23 -4.43 16.48
N ASP A 586 32.38 -5.02 16.20
CA ASP A 586 32.60 -5.73 14.94
C ASP A 586 31.76 -7.00 14.81
N VAL A 587 31.49 -7.70 15.92
CA VAL A 587 30.63 -8.89 15.96
C VAL A 587 29.19 -8.56 15.61
N TYR A 588 28.66 -7.45 16.16
CA TYR A 588 27.25 -7.08 15.96
C TYR A 588 27.02 -6.14 14.77
N LEU A 589 28.04 -5.38 14.38
CA LEU A 589 27.92 -4.42 13.29
C LEU A 589 28.31 -5.00 11.92
N SER A 590 29.26 -5.91 11.88
CA SER A 590 29.52 -6.61 10.63
C SER A 590 28.32 -7.54 10.41
N GLN A 591 27.62 -7.35 9.36
CA GLN A 591 26.54 -8.26 8.93
C GLN A 591 27.06 -9.65 8.56
N ASP A 592 28.28 -9.93 8.94
CA ASP A 592 28.96 -11.20 8.79
C ASP A 592 28.66 -12.01 10.07
N PRO A 593 28.03 -13.16 9.98
CA PRO A 593 27.46 -13.85 11.10
C PRO A 593 28.53 -14.57 11.90
N TYR A 594 28.38 -14.36 13.13
CA TYR A 594 29.08 -15.15 14.13
C TYR A 594 28.04 -16.02 14.79
N TYR A 595 28.43 -17.22 15.17
CA TYR A 595 27.70 -18.15 15.99
C TYR A 595 26.25 -17.81 16.27
N GLY A 596 25.37 -18.29 15.41
CA GLY A 596 23.95 -18.15 15.60
C GLY A 596 23.32 -16.87 15.06
N LEU A 597 24.08 -15.93 14.56
CA LEU A 597 23.49 -14.81 13.80
C LEU A 597 23.19 -15.25 12.37
N SER A 598 22.04 -14.84 11.85
CA SER A 598 21.69 -15.14 10.47
C SER A 598 22.60 -14.44 9.47
N LYS A 599 22.95 -15.19 8.42
CA LYS A 599 23.75 -14.68 7.31
C LYS A 599 22.91 -14.23 6.16
N TYR A 600 23.39 -13.21 5.48
CA TYR A 600 23.01 -13.06 4.09
C TYR A 600 23.61 -14.19 3.26
N SER A 601 22.83 -14.68 2.31
CA SER A 601 23.38 -15.57 1.27
C SER A 601 24.55 -14.88 0.57
N GLU A 602 25.71 -15.52 0.53
CA GLU A 602 26.90 -14.97 -0.14
C GLU A 602 26.64 -14.79 -1.65
N THR A 603 25.82 -15.65 -2.22
CA THR A 603 25.35 -15.53 -3.60
C THR A 603 23.87 -15.22 -3.61
N PRO A 604 23.45 -14.09 -4.23
CA PRO A 604 22.04 -13.82 -4.42
C PRO A 604 21.36 -14.93 -5.21
N THR A 605 20.17 -15.33 -4.79
CA THR A 605 19.33 -16.21 -5.62
C THR A 605 18.91 -15.41 -6.86
N ALA A 606 19.15 -15.97 -8.04
CA ALA A 606 18.76 -15.35 -9.31
C ALA A 606 17.70 -16.20 -10.00
N GLU A 607 16.58 -15.56 -10.36
CA GLU A 607 15.44 -16.23 -10.97
C GLU A 607 15.00 -15.52 -12.23
N THR A 608 14.41 -16.27 -13.15
CA THR A 608 13.88 -15.74 -14.40
C THR A 608 12.53 -16.38 -14.67
N PHE A 609 11.54 -15.53 -14.91
CA PHE A 609 10.16 -15.91 -15.23
C PHE A 609 9.79 -15.34 -16.58
N ASP A 610 9.15 -16.13 -17.43
CA ASP A 610 8.66 -15.74 -18.75
C ASP A 610 7.14 -15.90 -18.80
N TYR A 611 6.45 -14.83 -19.19
CA TYR A 611 4.99 -14.77 -19.26
C TYR A 611 4.55 -14.36 -20.66
N LEU A 612 3.57 -15.06 -21.19
CA LEU A 612 3.00 -14.81 -22.50
C LEU A 612 1.48 -14.70 -22.37
N ALA A 613 0.88 -13.67 -22.95
CA ALA A 613 -0.56 -13.51 -22.96
C ALA A 613 -1.06 -12.86 -24.24
N PHE A 614 -2.27 -13.24 -24.64
CA PHE A 614 -3.04 -12.56 -25.68
C PHE A 614 -4.38 -12.08 -25.07
N ASN A 615 -4.66 -10.79 -25.19
CA ASN A 615 -5.83 -10.14 -24.64
C ASN A 615 -6.72 -9.61 -25.75
N PRO A 616 -7.80 -10.29 -26.12
CA PRO A 616 -8.78 -9.81 -27.10
C PRO A 616 -9.87 -8.96 -26.45
N SER A 617 -10.51 -8.10 -27.24
CA SER A 617 -11.80 -7.50 -26.90
C SER A 617 -12.67 -7.34 -28.14
N ALA A 618 -14.00 -7.35 -27.90
CA ALA A 618 -14.99 -7.12 -28.94
C ALA A 618 -16.22 -6.42 -28.34
N GLY A 619 -16.76 -5.46 -29.08
CA GLY A 619 -17.92 -4.73 -28.62
C GLY A 619 -18.67 -4.05 -29.76
N PHE A 620 -19.84 -3.53 -29.44
CA PHE A 620 -20.61 -2.70 -30.36
C PHE A 620 -21.27 -1.53 -29.61
N SER A 621 -21.52 -0.47 -30.35
CA SER A 621 -22.39 0.63 -29.97
C SER A 621 -23.44 0.87 -31.08
N TYR A 622 -24.69 0.99 -30.70
CA TYR A 622 -25.82 1.12 -31.61
C TYR A 622 -26.78 2.23 -31.17
N LEU A 623 -27.01 3.18 -32.08
CA LEU A 623 -27.91 4.31 -31.86
C LEU A 623 -29.22 4.09 -32.67
N PRO A 624 -30.25 3.43 -32.08
CA PRO A 624 -31.44 3.00 -32.80
C PRO A 624 -32.28 4.16 -33.37
N PHE A 625 -32.20 5.34 -32.77
CA PHE A 625 -33.01 6.50 -33.15
C PHE A 625 -32.21 7.65 -33.78
N LYS A 626 -30.92 7.43 -34.05
CA LYS A 626 -30.07 8.45 -34.72
C LYS A 626 -30.72 8.88 -36.05
N ASN A 627 -30.70 10.15 -36.34
CA ASN A 627 -31.31 10.75 -37.52
C ASN A 627 -32.85 10.70 -37.54
N THR A 628 -33.49 10.57 -36.41
CA THR A 628 -34.95 10.65 -36.25
C THR A 628 -35.30 11.88 -35.38
N GLU A 629 -36.54 12.35 -35.47
CA GLU A 629 -37.05 13.40 -34.56
C GLU A 629 -37.50 12.86 -33.19
N HIS A 630 -37.11 11.64 -32.84
CA HIS A 630 -37.51 11.01 -31.60
C HIS A 630 -36.81 11.69 -30.42
N SER A 631 -37.46 11.81 -29.26
CA SER A 631 -36.90 12.40 -28.02
C SER A 631 -35.67 11.63 -27.49
N LEU A 632 -35.48 10.38 -27.92
CA LEU A 632 -34.34 9.53 -27.60
C LEU A 632 -33.37 9.38 -28.79
N LYS A 633 -33.25 10.40 -29.64
CA LYS A 633 -32.36 10.38 -30.82
C LYS A 633 -30.90 10.03 -30.45
N ASP A 634 -30.47 10.41 -29.26
CA ASP A 634 -29.12 10.20 -28.74
C ASP A 634 -28.98 8.94 -27.87
N LEU A 635 -30.01 8.05 -27.87
CA LEU A 635 -29.92 6.78 -27.15
C LEU A 635 -28.85 5.91 -27.82
N ASP A 636 -27.85 5.54 -27.06
CA ASP A 636 -26.78 4.62 -27.44
C ASP A 636 -26.86 3.36 -26.57
N VAL A 637 -26.94 2.21 -27.23
CA VAL A 637 -26.94 0.87 -26.62
C VAL A 637 -25.59 0.24 -26.90
N PHE A 638 -24.85 -0.10 -25.86
CA PHE A 638 -23.53 -0.67 -26.06
C PHE A 638 -23.33 -1.99 -25.29
N PHE A 639 -22.46 -2.80 -25.86
CA PHE A 639 -21.97 -4.03 -25.23
C PHE A 639 -20.47 -4.14 -25.49
N ASN A 640 -19.73 -4.58 -24.47
CA ASN A 640 -18.31 -4.89 -24.58
C ASN A 640 -17.97 -6.17 -23.83
N TRP A 641 -17.14 -6.99 -24.46
CA TRP A 641 -16.43 -8.09 -23.83
C TRP A 641 -14.93 -7.85 -24.00
N SER A 642 -14.16 -8.06 -22.92
CA SER A 642 -12.71 -7.95 -22.99
C SER A 642 -12.05 -8.96 -22.05
N GLN A 643 -10.90 -9.47 -22.48
CA GLN A 643 -10.00 -10.25 -21.65
C GLN A 643 -8.73 -9.43 -21.39
N GLY A 644 -8.28 -9.46 -20.13
CA GLY A 644 -7.02 -8.87 -19.72
C GLY A 644 -6.18 -9.84 -18.91
N ASN A 645 -4.92 -9.54 -18.77
CA ASN A 645 -4.04 -10.28 -17.88
C ASN A 645 -3.23 -9.34 -16.99
N ARG A 646 -2.84 -9.86 -15.82
CA ARG A 646 -1.86 -9.23 -14.95
C ARG A 646 -0.72 -10.20 -14.69
N THR A 647 0.50 -9.77 -15.01
CA THR A 647 1.72 -10.49 -14.67
C THR A 647 2.05 -10.20 -13.19
N PRO A 648 2.46 -11.21 -12.42
CA PRO A 648 2.93 -10.99 -11.06
C PRO A 648 4.06 -9.95 -11.01
N SER A 649 3.98 -9.04 -10.06
CA SER A 649 5.00 -8.01 -9.84
C SER A 649 6.28 -8.60 -9.24
N SER A 650 7.37 -7.84 -9.26
CA SER A 650 8.64 -8.28 -8.70
C SER A 650 8.53 -8.62 -7.20
N VAL A 651 7.76 -7.86 -6.44
CA VAL A 651 7.56 -8.13 -5.01
C VAL A 651 6.73 -9.39 -4.77
N GLU A 652 5.70 -9.64 -5.59
CA GLU A 652 4.88 -10.85 -5.47
C GLU A 652 5.70 -12.10 -5.76
N LEU A 653 6.52 -12.08 -6.81
CA LEU A 653 7.46 -13.18 -7.12
C LEU A 653 8.55 -13.33 -6.06
N GLY A 654 9.03 -12.23 -5.47
CA GLY A 654 9.99 -12.25 -4.38
C GLY A 654 9.41 -12.73 -3.05
N CYS A 655 8.10 -12.88 -2.95
CA CYS A 655 7.35 -13.26 -1.76
C CYS A 655 6.34 -14.39 -2.01
N ALA A 656 6.54 -15.18 -3.05
CA ALA A 656 5.59 -16.21 -3.45
C ALA A 656 5.61 -17.42 -2.51
N TYR A 657 4.45 -18.07 -2.34
CA TYR A 657 4.31 -19.27 -1.52
C TYR A 657 4.78 -20.52 -2.25
N ASP A 658 5.69 -21.30 -1.63
CA ASP A 658 6.13 -22.61 -2.12
C ASP A 658 5.48 -23.74 -1.31
N GLY A 659 4.46 -24.35 -1.89
CA GLY A 659 3.75 -25.49 -1.32
C GLY A 659 4.44 -26.85 -1.48
N THR A 660 5.65 -26.90 -2.06
CA THR A 660 6.38 -28.15 -2.21
C THR A 660 6.64 -28.81 -0.85
N LEU A 661 6.22 -30.06 -0.69
CA LEU A 661 6.32 -30.76 0.57
C LEU A 661 7.77 -31.21 0.83
N VAL A 662 8.35 -30.73 1.93
CA VAL A 662 9.69 -31.09 2.40
C VAL A 662 9.62 -31.64 3.82
N PRO A 663 10.60 -32.48 4.27
CA PRO A 663 10.64 -32.94 5.65
C PRO A 663 10.70 -31.76 6.64
N GLN A 664 9.87 -31.76 7.68
CA GLN A 664 9.87 -30.75 8.75
C GLN A 664 11.24 -30.65 9.45
N ASN A 665 11.88 -31.76 9.63
CA ASN A 665 13.27 -31.84 10.11
C ASN A 665 14.18 -32.26 8.93
N PRO A 666 15.00 -31.36 8.38
CA PRO A 666 15.90 -31.68 7.29
C PRO A 666 16.90 -32.81 7.61
N ALA A 667 17.20 -33.00 8.87
CA ALA A 667 18.07 -34.08 9.32
C ALA A 667 17.39 -35.47 9.39
N ASP A 668 16.04 -35.52 9.37
CA ASP A 668 15.25 -36.75 9.35
C ASP A 668 14.30 -36.75 8.14
N PRO A 669 14.68 -37.45 7.04
CA PRO A 669 13.84 -37.55 5.83
C PRO A 669 12.46 -38.21 6.08
N ASN A 670 12.26 -38.87 7.20
CA ASN A 670 11.01 -39.53 7.58
C ASN A 670 10.13 -38.66 8.48
N SER A 671 10.60 -37.49 8.89
CA SER A 671 9.77 -36.52 9.63
C SER A 671 8.53 -36.12 8.82
N PRO A 672 7.44 -35.68 9.49
CA PRO A 672 6.27 -35.17 8.77
C PRO A 672 6.66 -34.18 7.67
N LYS A 673 5.98 -34.27 6.54
CA LYS A 673 6.24 -33.36 5.43
C LYS A 673 5.34 -32.14 5.56
N ILE A 674 5.94 -30.97 5.45
CA ILE A 674 5.27 -29.67 5.51
C ILE A 674 5.64 -28.85 4.25
N PRO A 675 4.84 -27.85 3.88
CA PRO A 675 5.19 -26.96 2.78
C PRO A 675 6.54 -26.29 2.97
N LYS A 676 7.31 -26.16 1.90
CA LYS A 676 8.65 -25.56 1.94
C LYS A 676 8.62 -24.14 2.51
N SER A 677 7.62 -23.32 2.18
CA SER A 677 7.46 -21.98 2.75
C SER A 677 7.20 -21.98 4.26
N GLN A 678 6.68 -23.08 4.81
CA GLN A 678 6.54 -23.27 6.26
C GLN A 678 7.80 -23.86 6.89
N ALA A 679 8.50 -24.74 6.15
CA ALA A 679 9.77 -25.36 6.60
C ALA A 679 10.96 -24.42 6.47
N THR A 680 10.91 -23.50 5.52
CA THR A 680 11.98 -22.52 5.31
C THR A 680 11.93 -21.50 6.42
N ILE A 681 12.80 -21.69 7.33
CA ILE A 681 12.97 -20.89 8.49
C ILE A 681 13.83 -19.71 8.08
N GLY A 682 13.28 -18.51 8.06
CA GLY A 682 14.03 -17.31 7.74
C GLY A 682 13.40 -16.41 6.71
N GLY A 683 12.17 -16.58 6.43
CA GLY A 683 11.53 -15.73 5.49
C GLY A 683 10.02 -15.75 5.62
N SER A 684 9.47 -15.07 6.59
CA SER A 684 8.12 -14.56 6.43
C SER A 684 8.17 -13.36 5.51
N CYS A 685 7.22 -13.26 4.59
CA CYS A 685 7.01 -12.05 3.85
C CYS A 685 6.24 -11.04 4.73
N THR A 686 6.94 -10.42 5.63
CA THR A 686 6.42 -9.24 6.35
C THR A 686 6.79 -8.02 5.53
N LEU A 687 5.93 -7.63 4.62
CA LEU A 687 6.12 -6.39 3.89
C LEU A 687 5.94 -5.18 4.82
N PRO A 688 6.86 -4.19 4.74
CA PRO A 688 7.97 -4.09 3.82
C PRO A 688 9.26 -4.77 4.27
N SER A 689 9.28 -5.51 5.38
CA SER A 689 10.50 -5.87 6.10
C SER A 689 11.18 -7.18 5.68
N ALA A 690 10.51 -8.11 5.03
CA ALA A 690 11.14 -9.36 4.59
C ALA A 690 10.60 -9.89 3.26
N LEU A 691 11.51 -10.31 2.36
CA LEU A 691 11.20 -11.03 1.13
C LEU A 691 11.77 -12.45 1.24
N SER A 692 10.97 -13.47 0.90
CA SER A 692 11.42 -14.86 0.77
C SER A 692 11.19 -15.30 -0.66
N GLY A 693 12.20 -15.47 -1.48
CA GLY A 693 12.03 -15.90 -2.84
C GLY A 693 11.51 -17.32 -2.95
N ASP A 694 10.74 -17.57 -3.92
CA ASP A 694 10.59 -18.67 -4.84
C ASP A 694 9.29 -19.22 -5.10
N PRO A 695 8.35 -19.40 -5.64
CA PRO A 695 8.10 -20.12 -6.86
C PRO A 695 7.41 -19.26 -7.92
N TYR A 696 7.21 -19.84 -9.07
CA TYR A 696 6.39 -19.31 -10.14
C TYR A 696 4.95 -19.05 -9.66
N LEU A 697 4.49 -17.79 -9.76
CA LEU A 697 3.07 -17.47 -9.65
C LEU A 697 2.45 -17.41 -11.05
N PRO A 698 1.23 -17.93 -11.26
CA PRO A 698 0.54 -17.80 -12.52
C PRO A 698 0.16 -16.34 -12.81
N GLN A 699 -0.10 -16.04 -14.07
CA GLN A 699 -0.72 -14.76 -14.44
C GLN A 699 -2.19 -14.77 -14.05
N ILE A 700 -2.69 -13.63 -13.58
CA ILE A 700 -4.12 -13.40 -13.41
C ILE A 700 -4.75 -13.15 -14.78
N PHE A 701 -5.88 -13.81 -15.06
CA PHE A 701 -6.71 -13.52 -16.23
C PHE A 701 -8.08 -12.98 -15.79
N ALA A 702 -8.50 -11.90 -16.40
CA ALA A 702 -9.80 -11.27 -16.17
C ALA A 702 -10.66 -11.31 -17.43
N ASN A 703 -11.91 -11.78 -17.31
CA ASN A 703 -12.92 -11.69 -18.35
C ASN A 703 -14.00 -10.71 -17.93
N SER A 704 -14.10 -9.60 -18.64
CA SER A 704 -15.03 -8.51 -18.35
C SER A 704 -16.15 -8.46 -19.39
N TYR A 705 -17.37 -8.32 -18.90
CA TYR A 705 -18.59 -8.13 -19.69
C TYR A 705 -19.29 -6.87 -19.23
N GLU A 706 -19.70 -6.04 -20.15
CA GLU A 706 -20.43 -4.81 -19.86
C GLU A 706 -21.54 -4.61 -20.89
N PHE A 707 -22.73 -4.28 -20.39
CA PHE A 707 -23.86 -3.85 -21.22
C PHE A 707 -24.43 -2.57 -20.63
N GLY A 708 -24.70 -1.57 -21.46
CA GLY A 708 -25.23 -0.31 -20.96
C GLY A 708 -25.99 0.49 -21.99
N LEU A 709 -26.60 1.53 -21.46
CA LEU A 709 -27.37 2.53 -22.18
C LEU A 709 -26.85 3.93 -21.76
N ARG A 710 -26.76 4.83 -22.70
CA ARG A 710 -26.51 6.25 -22.44
C ARG A 710 -27.25 7.12 -23.43
N GLY A 711 -27.46 8.37 -23.07
CA GLY A 711 -28.15 9.30 -23.95
C GLY A 711 -28.32 10.69 -23.35
N LYS A 712 -28.96 11.55 -24.14
CA LYS A 712 -29.38 12.88 -23.71
C LYS A 712 -30.91 12.96 -23.73
N LEU A 713 -31.47 13.70 -22.80
CA LEU A 713 -32.85 14.11 -22.76
C LEU A 713 -32.89 15.64 -22.79
N TRP A 714 -33.71 16.21 -23.70
CA TRP A 714 -33.89 17.67 -23.82
C TRP A 714 -32.58 18.48 -24.00
N ASP A 715 -31.58 17.91 -24.67
CA ASP A 715 -30.26 18.46 -25.00
C ASP A 715 -29.40 18.89 -23.78
N ASN A 716 -29.99 19.08 -22.60
CA ASN A 716 -29.34 19.56 -21.37
C ASN A 716 -29.29 18.55 -20.22
N LEU A 717 -29.81 17.33 -20.40
CA LEU A 717 -29.80 16.26 -19.42
C LEU A 717 -29.12 15.02 -19.99
N SER A 718 -27.94 14.70 -19.52
CA SER A 718 -27.19 13.51 -19.88
C SER A 718 -27.38 12.42 -18.83
N TRP A 719 -27.55 11.19 -19.28
CA TRP A 719 -27.69 10.04 -18.39
C TRP A 719 -26.97 8.82 -18.95
N ASN A 720 -26.52 7.94 -18.07
CA ASN A 720 -26.00 6.63 -18.41
C ASN A 720 -26.42 5.60 -17.38
N THR A 721 -26.49 4.35 -17.79
CA THR A 721 -26.66 3.21 -16.90
C THR A 721 -25.98 2.00 -17.53
N GLY A 722 -25.40 1.15 -16.70
CA GLY A 722 -24.73 -0.06 -17.15
C GLY A 722 -24.72 -1.14 -16.10
N ILE A 723 -24.62 -2.37 -16.56
CA ILE A 723 -24.35 -3.54 -15.74
C ILE A 723 -23.02 -4.12 -16.19
N TYR A 724 -22.24 -4.59 -15.23
CA TYR A 724 -20.95 -5.18 -15.52
C TYR A 724 -20.70 -6.43 -14.67
N ARG A 725 -19.84 -7.30 -15.19
CA ARG A 725 -19.28 -8.43 -14.48
C ARG A 725 -17.87 -8.72 -14.96
N THR A 726 -16.95 -8.89 -14.02
CA THR A 726 -15.58 -9.33 -14.28
C THR A 726 -15.28 -10.54 -13.42
N ASP A 727 -14.93 -11.64 -14.06
CA ASP A 727 -14.46 -12.88 -13.42
C ASP A 727 -12.94 -12.96 -13.58
N LEU A 728 -12.23 -13.14 -12.46
CA LEU A 728 -10.79 -13.34 -12.42
C LEU A 728 -10.46 -14.79 -12.15
N GLN A 729 -9.43 -15.29 -12.82
CA GLN A 729 -8.80 -16.59 -12.58
C GLN A 729 -7.41 -16.38 -12.02
N ASP A 730 -7.01 -17.22 -11.08
CA ASP A 730 -5.69 -17.19 -10.43
C ASP A 730 -5.37 -15.82 -9.79
N ASP A 731 -6.35 -15.18 -9.15
CA ASP A 731 -6.15 -13.91 -8.45
C ASP A 731 -5.08 -14.04 -7.36
N ILE A 732 -4.21 -13.03 -7.22
CA ILE A 732 -3.08 -13.05 -6.29
C ILE A 732 -3.41 -12.20 -5.08
N TYR A 733 -3.22 -12.77 -3.91
CA TYR A 733 -3.48 -12.12 -2.63
C TYR A 733 -2.32 -12.37 -1.65
N LEU A 734 -2.10 -11.43 -0.72
CA LEU A 734 -1.18 -11.65 0.40
C LEU A 734 -1.92 -12.45 1.47
N VAL A 735 -1.52 -13.70 1.68
CA VAL A 735 -2.18 -14.66 2.55
C VAL A 735 -1.32 -14.96 3.77
N GLY A 736 -1.87 -14.82 4.96
CA GLY A 736 -1.27 -15.34 6.19
C GLY A 736 -1.37 -16.87 6.20
N ILE A 737 -0.24 -17.54 6.44
CA ILE A 737 -0.11 -19.00 6.42
C ILE A 737 0.15 -19.52 7.83
N THR A 738 0.91 -18.79 8.62
CA THR A 738 1.08 -18.94 10.06
C THR A 738 0.88 -17.59 10.72
N PRO A 739 0.71 -17.48 12.04
CA PRO A 739 0.51 -16.19 12.72
C PRO A 739 1.56 -15.12 12.41
N ASP A 740 2.77 -15.54 12.08
CA ASP A 740 3.95 -14.72 11.85
C ASP A 740 4.44 -14.74 10.39
N ARG A 741 3.74 -15.44 9.47
CA ARG A 741 4.18 -15.61 8.09
C ARG A 741 3.08 -15.38 7.09
N SER A 742 3.34 -14.46 6.15
CA SER A 742 2.48 -14.18 5.01
C SER A 742 3.25 -14.31 3.71
N PHE A 743 2.56 -14.75 2.65
CA PHE A 743 3.13 -14.90 1.31
C PHE A 743 2.12 -14.47 0.26
N PHE A 744 2.57 -14.08 -0.92
CA PHE A 744 1.69 -13.97 -2.06
C PHE A 744 1.38 -15.35 -2.62
N ASP A 745 0.12 -15.59 -2.87
CA ASP A 745 -0.34 -16.85 -3.44
C ASP A 745 -1.53 -16.62 -4.39
N SER A 746 -1.69 -17.54 -5.32
CA SER A 746 -2.91 -17.63 -6.13
C SER A 746 -4.04 -18.17 -5.24
N ILE A 747 -5.05 -17.34 -5.02
CA ILE A 747 -6.24 -17.69 -4.21
C ILE A 747 -7.38 -18.29 -5.04
N GLY A 748 -7.12 -18.59 -6.33
CA GLY A 748 -8.15 -19.06 -7.25
C GLY A 748 -8.99 -17.93 -7.82
N ASP A 749 -10.27 -18.15 -7.96
CA ASP A 749 -11.17 -17.26 -8.68
C ASP A 749 -11.80 -16.20 -7.78
N THR A 750 -11.96 -15.00 -8.32
CA THR A 750 -12.70 -13.90 -7.69
C THR A 750 -13.63 -13.24 -8.71
N ARG A 751 -14.64 -12.53 -8.22
CA ARG A 751 -15.66 -11.88 -9.07
C ARG A 751 -15.94 -10.46 -8.60
N ARG A 752 -16.09 -9.54 -9.57
CA ARG A 752 -16.65 -8.20 -9.35
C ARG A 752 -17.82 -8.01 -10.30
N GLN A 753 -18.96 -7.61 -9.77
CA GLN A 753 -20.16 -7.33 -10.57
C GLN A 753 -20.96 -6.17 -9.99
N GLY A 754 -21.73 -5.50 -10.83
CA GLY A 754 -22.52 -4.39 -10.33
C GLY A 754 -23.31 -3.64 -11.37
N ILE A 755 -23.86 -2.51 -10.92
CA ILE A 755 -24.70 -1.60 -11.70
C ILE A 755 -24.19 -0.19 -11.51
N GLU A 756 -24.12 0.58 -12.56
CA GLU A 756 -23.77 1.98 -12.56
C GLU A 756 -24.92 2.83 -13.10
N PHE A 757 -25.09 4.02 -12.53
CA PHE A 757 -26.04 5.01 -13.01
C PHE A 757 -25.46 6.41 -12.85
N GLY A 758 -25.56 7.23 -13.87
CA GLY A 758 -25.16 8.63 -13.87
C GLY A 758 -26.24 9.52 -14.45
N LEU A 759 -26.41 10.68 -13.85
CA LEU A 759 -27.32 11.71 -14.31
C LEU A 759 -26.65 13.06 -14.11
N SER A 760 -26.48 13.85 -15.17
CA SER A 760 -25.94 15.20 -15.12
C SER A 760 -26.73 16.13 -16.00
N GLY A 761 -26.85 17.39 -15.58
CA GLY A 761 -27.62 18.35 -16.35
C GLY A 761 -27.44 19.77 -15.91
N LYS A 762 -27.95 20.67 -16.76
CA LYS A 762 -27.98 22.10 -16.54
C LYS A 762 -29.40 22.61 -16.71
N ALA A 763 -29.92 23.27 -15.67
CA ALA A 763 -31.28 23.82 -15.66
C ALA A 763 -31.27 25.28 -15.17
N GLY A 764 -31.25 26.24 -16.10
CA GLY A 764 -31.15 27.65 -15.77
C GLY A 764 -29.83 27.99 -15.07
N ILE A 765 -29.92 28.40 -13.80
CA ILE A 765 -28.77 28.77 -12.95
C ILE A 765 -28.18 27.58 -12.19
N VAL A 766 -28.68 26.38 -12.40
CA VAL A 766 -28.31 25.18 -11.62
C VAL A 766 -27.66 24.15 -12.52
N ASP A 767 -26.45 23.72 -12.12
CA ASP A 767 -25.77 22.53 -12.68
C ASP A 767 -25.77 21.44 -11.62
N PHE A 768 -26.03 20.20 -12.02
CA PHE A 768 -26.01 19.07 -11.10
C PHE A 768 -25.38 17.81 -11.74
N ASN A 769 -24.82 16.99 -10.89
CA ASN A 769 -24.30 15.66 -11.26
C ASN A 769 -24.64 14.69 -10.12
N VAL A 770 -25.15 13.51 -10.46
CA VAL A 770 -25.47 12.44 -9.51
C VAL A 770 -24.94 11.13 -10.09
N ASN A 771 -24.08 10.48 -9.34
CA ASN A 771 -23.49 9.18 -9.69
C ASN A 771 -23.83 8.14 -8.62
N TYR A 772 -24.22 6.98 -9.06
CA TYR A 772 -24.50 5.83 -8.21
C TYR A 772 -23.79 4.60 -8.76
N GLY A 773 -23.14 3.83 -7.89
CA GLY A 773 -22.55 2.54 -8.18
C GLY A 773 -22.98 1.50 -7.14
N TYR A 774 -23.42 0.35 -7.60
CA TYR A 774 -23.52 -0.88 -6.82
C TYR A 774 -22.37 -1.78 -7.24
N THR A 775 -21.54 -2.18 -6.29
CA THR A 775 -20.35 -3.03 -6.55
C THR A 775 -20.32 -4.17 -5.56
N GLU A 776 -20.37 -5.39 -6.05
CA GLU A 776 -20.20 -6.61 -5.28
C GLU A 776 -18.91 -7.31 -5.72
N ALA A 777 -17.93 -7.39 -4.81
CA ALA A 777 -16.67 -8.10 -5.01
C ALA A 777 -16.62 -9.30 -4.05
N THR A 778 -16.43 -10.52 -4.60
CA THR A 778 -16.51 -11.76 -3.85
C THR A 778 -15.40 -12.74 -4.21
N PHE A 779 -15.00 -13.54 -3.23
CA PHE A 779 -14.22 -14.75 -3.47
C PHE A 779 -15.10 -15.78 -4.15
N GLN A 780 -14.54 -16.61 -5.04
CA GLN A 780 -15.25 -17.65 -5.77
C GLN A 780 -14.62 -19.04 -5.57
N SER A 781 -13.48 -19.10 -4.88
CA SER A 781 -12.80 -20.32 -4.47
C SER A 781 -12.82 -20.47 -2.96
N HIS A 782 -12.78 -21.70 -2.48
CA HIS A 782 -12.62 -22.03 -1.07
C HIS A 782 -11.15 -21.99 -0.69
N LEU A 783 -10.82 -21.25 0.37
CA LEU A 783 -9.44 -21.14 0.88
C LEU A 783 -9.41 -20.93 2.39
N PHE A 784 -8.24 -21.19 2.96
CA PHE A 784 -7.92 -20.87 4.35
C PHE A 784 -6.86 -19.80 4.42
N MET A 785 -6.99 -18.87 5.36
CA MET A 785 -5.95 -17.91 5.68
C MET A 785 -5.90 -17.60 7.16
N VAL A 786 -4.73 -17.21 7.65
CA VAL A 786 -4.56 -16.78 9.04
C VAL A 786 -5.17 -15.40 9.25
N SER A 787 -6.03 -15.31 10.25
CA SER A 787 -6.60 -14.05 10.74
C SER A 787 -6.86 -14.16 12.25
N ARG A 788 -5.81 -14.13 13.03
CA ARG A 788 -5.83 -14.36 14.51
C ARG A 788 -6.71 -13.37 15.28
N HIS A 789 -7.09 -12.25 14.67
CA HIS A 789 -7.95 -11.24 15.29
C HIS A 789 -9.42 -11.37 14.88
N ASN A 790 -9.76 -12.38 14.10
CA ASN A 790 -11.14 -12.68 13.73
C ASN A 790 -11.77 -13.60 14.77
N SER A 791 -12.98 -13.28 15.23
CA SER A 791 -13.67 -14.08 16.27
C SER A 791 -14.04 -15.49 15.83
N SER A 792 -14.12 -15.73 14.50
CA SER A 792 -14.39 -17.06 13.93
C SER A 792 -13.12 -17.87 13.68
N ALA A 793 -11.93 -17.32 13.99
CA ALA A 793 -10.68 -18.03 13.79
C ALA A 793 -10.58 -19.29 14.68
N ALA A 794 -10.08 -20.37 14.12
CA ALA A 794 -9.94 -21.63 14.82
C ALA A 794 -8.87 -21.51 15.92
N VAL A 795 -9.19 -21.96 17.13
CA VAL A 795 -8.27 -22.03 18.26
C VAL A 795 -7.71 -23.44 18.36
N ARG A 796 -6.42 -23.60 18.13
CA ARG A 796 -5.74 -24.89 18.13
C ARG A 796 -5.17 -25.22 19.51
N ASN A 797 -5.29 -26.50 19.93
CA ASN A 797 -4.54 -27.03 21.04
C ASN A 797 -3.12 -27.42 20.59
N PRO A 798 -2.06 -26.70 20.98
CA PRO A 798 -0.70 -26.98 20.53
C PRO A 798 -0.15 -28.32 20.98
N ASP A 799 -0.79 -28.98 21.96
CA ASP A 799 -0.38 -30.29 22.48
C ASP A 799 -1.04 -31.48 21.75
N GLN A 800 -2.05 -31.25 20.92
CA GLN A 800 -2.88 -32.32 20.34
C GLN A 800 -2.86 -32.41 18.82
N ASP A 801 -2.46 -31.35 18.11
CA ASP A 801 -2.68 -31.26 16.67
C ASP A 801 -1.39 -31.16 15.84
N TYR A 802 -0.48 -32.10 16.02
CA TYR A 802 0.64 -32.19 15.08
C TYR A 802 0.27 -33.05 13.87
N GLY A 803 0.30 -32.47 12.66
CA GLY A 803 0.38 -33.19 11.39
C GLY A 803 -0.90 -33.35 10.59
N GLN A 804 -1.98 -32.60 10.85
CA GLN A 804 -3.08 -32.52 9.90
C GLN A 804 -2.79 -31.46 8.83
N VAL A 805 -2.62 -31.90 7.58
CA VAL A 805 -2.49 -31.02 6.43
C VAL A 805 -3.86 -30.89 5.79
N LEU A 806 -4.41 -29.67 5.79
CA LEU A 806 -5.60 -29.31 5.04
C LEU A 806 -5.18 -28.86 3.63
N VAL A 807 -6.04 -29.05 2.67
CA VAL A 807 -5.80 -28.64 1.29
C VAL A 807 -6.98 -27.79 0.83
N ASP A 808 -6.72 -26.60 0.32
CA ASP A 808 -7.76 -25.75 -0.28
C ASP A 808 -8.01 -26.08 -1.76
N ASP A 809 -8.94 -25.37 -2.42
CA ASP A 809 -9.29 -25.62 -3.82
C ASP A 809 -8.14 -25.36 -4.81
N SER A 810 -7.14 -24.59 -4.42
CA SER A 810 -5.92 -24.38 -5.22
C SER A 810 -4.89 -25.51 -5.05
N GLY A 811 -5.17 -26.50 -4.21
CA GLY A 811 -4.26 -27.59 -3.86
C GLY A 811 -3.17 -27.15 -2.87
N ARG A 812 -3.33 -25.99 -2.23
CA ARG A 812 -2.38 -25.46 -1.26
C ARG A 812 -2.52 -26.20 0.06
N PRO A 813 -1.48 -26.92 0.50
CA PRO A 813 -1.50 -27.56 1.80
C PRO A 813 -1.33 -26.53 2.92
N GLN A 814 -2.17 -26.60 3.94
CA GLN A 814 -2.14 -25.79 5.14
C GLN A 814 -1.79 -26.69 6.33
N GLU A 815 -0.81 -26.29 7.12
CA GLU A 815 -0.53 -26.98 8.38
C GLU A 815 -1.46 -26.43 9.44
N ALA A 816 -2.33 -27.26 9.95
CA ALA A 816 -3.21 -27.06 11.08
C ALA A 816 -3.89 -25.66 11.26
N LEU A 817 -5.10 -25.71 11.75
CA LEU A 817 -6.11 -24.64 11.81
C LEU A 817 -5.87 -23.52 12.82
N GLN A 818 -4.68 -23.33 13.35
CA GLN A 818 -4.48 -22.28 14.37
C GLN A 818 -4.65 -20.89 13.73
N ASP A 819 -5.50 -20.08 14.33
CA ASP A 819 -5.77 -18.70 13.94
C ASP A 819 -6.26 -18.54 12.48
N MET A 820 -6.68 -19.64 11.85
CA MET A 820 -7.19 -19.64 10.49
C MET A 820 -8.69 -19.39 10.41
N ILE A 821 -9.08 -18.64 9.40
CA ILE A 821 -10.45 -18.50 8.96
C ILE A 821 -10.67 -19.26 7.65
N GLU A 822 -11.89 -19.75 7.46
CA GLU A 822 -12.33 -20.42 6.25
C GLU A 822 -13.12 -19.44 5.40
N ILE A 823 -12.66 -19.23 4.16
CA ILE A 823 -13.31 -18.34 3.19
C ILE A 823 -14.01 -19.19 2.15
N ASN A 824 -15.27 -18.89 1.89
CA ASN A 824 -16.11 -19.64 1.00
C ASN A 824 -16.51 -18.82 -0.26
N PRO A 825 -16.85 -19.49 -1.37
CA PRO A 825 -17.42 -18.81 -2.53
C PRO A 825 -18.65 -17.97 -2.14
N GLY A 826 -18.60 -16.68 -2.51
CA GLY A 826 -19.63 -15.71 -2.17
C GLY A 826 -19.28 -14.78 -1.00
N ASP A 827 -18.24 -15.07 -0.22
CA ASP A 827 -17.75 -14.16 0.81
C ASP A 827 -17.24 -12.87 0.17
N ARG A 828 -17.59 -11.73 0.76
CA ARG A 828 -17.28 -10.41 0.22
C ARG A 828 -15.87 -9.99 0.56
N MET A 829 -15.19 -9.44 -0.44
CA MET A 829 -13.85 -8.88 -0.26
C MET A 829 -13.90 -7.63 0.62
N PRO A 830 -12.92 -7.43 1.53
CA PRO A 830 -12.90 -6.29 2.44
C PRO A 830 -12.57 -4.97 1.72
N GLY A 831 -12.96 -3.85 2.35
CA GLY A 831 -12.68 -2.50 1.88
C GLY A 831 -13.54 -2.03 0.70
N ILE A 832 -14.54 -2.81 0.27
CA ILE A 832 -15.38 -2.49 -0.89
C ILE A 832 -16.83 -2.33 -0.40
N PRO A 833 -17.35 -1.09 -0.35
CA PRO A 833 -18.76 -0.85 -0.02
C PRO A 833 -19.65 -1.27 -1.18
N LEU A 834 -20.84 -1.82 -0.87
CA LEU A 834 -21.80 -2.22 -1.90
C LEU A 834 -22.38 -1.03 -2.66
N HIS A 835 -22.65 0.07 -1.96
CA HIS A 835 -23.30 1.25 -2.53
C HIS A 835 -22.39 2.46 -2.41
N ASN A 836 -22.12 3.11 -3.53
CA ASN A 836 -21.36 4.35 -3.65
C ASN A 836 -22.24 5.41 -4.32
N ILE A 837 -22.37 6.56 -3.68
CA ILE A 837 -23.13 7.69 -4.23
C ILE A 837 -22.28 8.94 -4.12
N ASN A 838 -22.14 9.67 -5.20
CA ASN A 838 -21.69 11.04 -5.14
C ASN A 838 -22.67 11.96 -5.89
N ALA A 839 -22.86 13.14 -5.38
CA ALA A 839 -23.75 14.12 -5.96
C ALA A 839 -23.17 15.52 -5.78
N SER A 840 -23.28 16.36 -6.80
CA SER A 840 -22.92 17.76 -6.76
C SER A 840 -24.05 18.63 -7.30
N LEU A 841 -24.24 19.76 -6.67
CA LEU A 841 -25.17 20.79 -7.06
C LEU A 841 -24.46 22.14 -7.02
N ASN A 842 -24.35 22.79 -8.16
CA ASN A 842 -23.79 24.13 -8.30
C ASN A 842 -24.89 25.10 -8.69
N VAL A 843 -24.96 26.25 -8.04
CA VAL A 843 -25.93 27.32 -8.28
C VAL A 843 -25.18 28.59 -8.64
N HIS A 844 -25.37 29.08 -9.85
CA HIS A 844 -24.83 30.34 -10.36
C HIS A 844 -25.79 31.48 -9.91
N LEU A 845 -25.55 32.01 -8.71
CA LEU A 845 -26.39 33.08 -8.14
C LEU A 845 -26.35 34.33 -9.00
N THR A 846 -25.18 34.63 -9.57
CA THR A 846 -24.95 35.58 -10.65
C THR A 846 -23.94 34.98 -11.63
N GLU A 847 -23.62 35.68 -12.72
CA GLU A 847 -22.55 35.26 -13.64
C GLU A 847 -21.19 35.13 -12.95
N ASP A 848 -20.97 35.94 -11.89
CA ASP A 848 -19.72 36.03 -11.15
C ASP A 848 -19.71 35.22 -9.85
N TRP A 849 -20.88 34.70 -9.39
CA TRP A 849 -20.98 34.05 -8.07
C TRP A 849 -21.54 32.65 -8.15
N LEU A 850 -20.66 31.68 -7.86
CA LEU A 850 -20.94 30.23 -7.76
C LEU A 850 -21.08 29.82 -6.29
N LEU A 851 -22.15 29.11 -5.97
CA LEU A 851 -22.32 28.36 -4.72
C LEU A 851 -22.51 26.88 -5.04
N GLY A 852 -21.70 26.01 -4.45
CA GLY A 852 -21.73 24.58 -4.71
C GLY A 852 -21.80 23.74 -3.44
N ILE A 853 -22.56 22.67 -3.48
CA ILE A 853 -22.55 21.62 -2.46
C ILE A 853 -22.28 20.28 -3.13
N ASN A 854 -21.42 19.47 -2.53
CA ASN A 854 -21.24 18.10 -2.94
C ASN A 854 -21.44 17.14 -1.77
N MET A 855 -21.80 15.90 -2.09
CA MET A 855 -22.01 14.82 -1.15
C MET A 855 -21.28 13.58 -1.66
N VAL A 856 -20.62 12.88 -0.75
CA VAL A 856 -20.08 11.53 -0.97
C VAL A 856 -20.67 10.63 0.10
N ALA A 857 -21.25 9.50 -0.30
CA ALA A 857 -21.85 8.54 0.61
C ALA A 857 -21.49 7.10 0.19
N HIS A 858 -21.13 6.29 1.18
CA HIS A 858 -20.80 4.88 1.01
C HIS A 858 -21.56 4.04 2.03
N SER A 859 -21.95 2.83 1.62
CA SER A 859 -22.48 1.84 2.57
C SER A 859 -21.35 1.27 3.43
N SER A 860 -21.72 0.47 4.44
CA SER A 860 -20.74 -0.26 5.25
C SER A 860 -19.92 -1.25 4.40
N SER A 861 -18.67 -1.48 4.80
CA SER A 861 -17.79 -2.48 4.21
C SER A 861 -17.14 -3.34 5.28
N PHE A 862 -16.78 -4.57 4.94
CA PHE A 862 -15.97 -5.42 5.80
C PHE A 862 -14.54 -4.90 5.85
N VAL A 863 -13.85 -5.13 6.98
CA VAL A 863 -12.44 -4.73 7.16
C VAL A 863 -11.51 -5.88 6.81
N ARG A 864 -10.24 -5.59 6.52
CA ARG A 864 -9.18 -6.60 6.35
C ARG A 864 -9.08 -7.45 7.63
N GLY A 865 -8.91 -8.75 7.49
CA GLY A 865 -8.97 -9.74 8.57
C GLY A 865 -10.38 -10.34 8.76
N ASN A 866 -11.38 -9.82 8.07
CA ASN A 866 -12.76 -10.35 8.07
C ASN A 866 -13.19 -10.79 6.66
N GLU A 867 -12.28 -11.47 5.95
CA GLU A 867 -12.48 -11.93 4.58
C GLU A 867 -13.59 -12.98 4.46
N ASN A 868 -13.86 -13.72 5.53
CA ASN A 868 -14.98 -14.67 5.60
C ASN A 868 -16.30 -14.06 6.08
N ASN A 869 -16.31 -12.76 6.38
CA ASN A 869 -17.48 -11.99 6.83
C ASN A 869 -18.17 -12.51 8.12
N GLN A 870 -17.46 -13.30 8.94
CA GLN A 870 -18.02 -13.98 10.12
C GLN A 870 -17.58 -13.41 11.46
N HIS A 871 -16.77 -12.35 11.47
CA HIS A 871 -16.37 -11.73 12.72
C HIS A 871 -17.57 -11.13 13.45
N THR A 872 -17.70 -11.43 14.73
CA THR A 872 -18.84 -11.03 15.57
C THR A 872 -18.39 -10.26 16.79
N GLN A 873 -18.98 -9.08 17.01
CA GLN A 873 -18.77 -8.26 18.20
C GLN A 873 -19.33 -8.98 19.42
N GLY A 874 -18.58 -8.94 20.53
CA GLY A 874 -19.00 -9.52 21.81
C GLY A 874 -18.63 -10.97 21.98
N ASP A 875 -18.16 -11.65 20.93
CA ASP A 875 -17.57 -12.98 21.08
C ASP A 875 -16.29 -12.90 21.92
N TYR A 876 -15.92 -13.99 22.56
CA TYR A 876 -14.74 -14.07 23.38
C TYR A 876 -13.56 -14.60 22.57
N ARG A 877 -12.39 -13.97 22.76
CA ARG A 877 -11.11 -14.58 22.37
C ARG A 877 -10.83 -15.79 23.24
N TYR A 878 -10.38 -16.88 22.65
CA TYR A 878 -9.93 -18.07 23.37
C TYR A 878 -8.47 -18.36 23.00
N TYR A 879 -7.71 -18.87 23.96
CA TYR A 879 -6.33 -19.30 23.75
C TYR A 879 -6.00 -20.46 24.68
N TYR A 880 -5.02 -21.28 24.30
CA TYR A 880 -4.53 -22.34 25.16
C TYR A 880 -3.41 -21.83 26.03
N GLY A 881 -3.56 -21.96 27.34
CA GLY A 881 -2.59 -21.54 28.34
C GLY A 881 -2.58 -22.46 29.57
N TYR A 882 -1.64 -22.31 30.46
CA TYR A 882 -1.55 -23.08 31.68
C TYR A 882 -2.40 -22.41 32.77
N PRO A 883 -3.34 -23.13 33.39
CA PRO A 883 -4.08 -22.62 34.54
C PRO A 883 -3.16 -22.54 35.77
N ALA A 884 -3.53 -21.67 36.73
CA ALA A 884 -2.79 -21.54 37.96
C ALA A 884 -2.56 -22.91 38.65
N GLY A 885 -1.31 -23.32 38.78
CA GLY A 885 -0.91 -24.59 39.41
C GLY A 885 -1.16 -25.84 38.58
N GLY A 886 -1.46 -25.73 37.30
CA GLY A 886 -1.61 -26.83 36.36
C GLY A 886 -0.43 -26.96 35.40
N ASN A 887 -0.06 -28.20 35.06
CA ASN A 887 1.00 -28.51 34.09
C ASN A 887 0.45 -28.78 32.69
N ASP A 888 -0.88 -28.86 32.54
CA ASP A 888 -1.54 -29.11 31.25
C ASP A 888 -2.14 -27.82 30.72
N ARG A 889 -1.98 -27.58 29.42
CA ARG A 889 -2.64 -26.47 28.74
C ARG A 889 -4.14 -26.69 28.66
N VAL A 890 -4.92 -25.66 28.99
CA VAL A 890 -6.36 -25.65 28.88
C VAL A 890 -6.84 -24.46 28.04
N LEU A 891 -8.02 -24.57 27.50
CA LEU A 891 -8.63 -23.47 26.78
C LEU A 891 -9.07 -22.37 27.79
N ILE A 892 -8.47 -21.20 27.65
CA ILE A 892 -8.74 -20.05 28.53
C ILE A 892 -9.56 -19.05 27.77
N ARG A 893 -10.55 -18.47 28.44
CA ARG A 893 -11.37 -17.40 27.87
C ARG A 893 -10.69 -16.05 28.12
N GLY A 894 -10.33 -15.36 27.05
CA GLY A 894 -9.80 -14.01 27.06
C GLY A 894 -10.88 -12.93 27.07
N ARG A 895 -10.56 -11.77 26.53
CA ARG A 895 -11.46 -10.60 26.44
C ARG A 895 -12.42 -10.71 25.26
N GLN A 896 -13.50 -9.94 25.30
CA GLN A 896 -14.45 -9.87 24.20
C GLN A 896 -13.92 -8.98 23.08
N TYR A 897 -14.24 -9.34 21.83
CA TYR A 897 -14.03 -8.46 20.70
C TYR A 897 -14.95 -7.24 20.77
N GLN A 898 -14.38 -6.06 20.60
CA GLN A 898 -15.08 -4.80 20.84
C GLN A 898 -15.94 -4.33 19.67
N ASP A 899 -15.64 -4.78 18.47
CA ASP A 899 -16.20 -4.25 17.23
C ASP A 899 -16.72 -5.35 16.29
N ALA A 900 -17.56 -4.97 15.34
CA ALA A 900 -18.19 -5.89 14.38
C ALA A 900 -17.32 -6.25 13.15
N GLY A 901 -16.07 -5.79 13.08
CA GLY A 901 -15.20 -6.04 11.91
C GLY A 901 -15.70 -5.39 10.63
N THR A 902 -16.36 -4.24 10.76
CA THR A 902 -16.86 -3.44 9.63
C THR A 902 -16.57 -1.96 9.84
N VAL A 903 -16.38 -1.26 8.72
CA VAL A 903 -16.46 0.21 8.67
C VAL A 903 -17.91 0.59 8.42
N PRO A 904 -18.53 1.40 9.31
CA PRO A 904 -19.91 1.86 9.12
C PRO A 904 -20.08 2.71 7.87
N GLY A 905 -21.27 2.66 7.27
CA GLY A 905 -21.62 3.55 6.18
C GLY A 905 -21.69 5.02 6.61
N TYR A 906 -21.39 5.93 5.71
CA TYR A 906 -21.36 7.36 5.97
C TYR A 906 -21.82 8.20 4.79
N ALA A 907 -22.16 9.45 5.07
CA ALA A 907 -22.36 10.51 4.09
C ALA A 907 -21.67 11.77 4.57
N VAL A 908 -20.86 12.39 3.72
CA VAL A 908 -20.12 13.63 3.98
C VAL A 908 -20.52 14.66 2.95
N PHE A 909 -20.80 15.88 3.43
CA PHE A 909 -21.19 17.03 2.62
C PHE A 909 -20.11 18.09 2.68
N ASN A 910 -19.79 18.68 1.53
CA ASN A 910 -18.86 19.79 1.42
C ASN A 910 -19.57 20.96 0.74
N LEU A 911 -19.26 22.16 1.21
CA LEU A 911 -19.79 23.42 0.67
C LEU A 911 -18.64 24.21 0.06
N LYS A 912 -18.85 24.77 -1.12
CA LYS A 912 -17.88 25.65 -1.78
C LYS A 912 -18.55 26.90 -2.33
N THR A 913 -17.80 27.99 -2.39
CA THR A 913 -18.24 29.23 -3.03
C THR A 913 -17.07 29.90 -3.74
N ARG A 914 -17.35 30.53 -4.87
CA ARG A 914 -16.38 31.33 -5.63
C ARG A 914 -17.07 32.59 -6.12
N TYR A 915 -16.42 33.72 -5.90
CA TYR A 915 -16.91 35.04 -6.33
C TYR A 915 -15.82 35.77 -7.13
N GLU A 916 -16.11 36.09 -8.38
CA GLU A 916 -15.23 36.90 -9.22
C GLU A 916 -15.46 38.35 -8.91
N ILE A 917 -14.48 39.00 -8.22
CA ILE A 917 -14.57 40.38 -7.79
C ILE A 917 -14.41 41.36 -8.96
N ILE A 918 -13.47 41.06 -9.80
CA ILE A 918 -13.19 41.69 -11.10
C ILE A 918 -12.78 40.63 -12.09
N LYS A 919 -12.94 40.89 -13.37
CA LYS A 919 -12.62 39.94 -14.42
C LYS A 919 -11.22 39.37 -14.22
N GLY A 920 -11.14 38.07 -14.09
CA GLY A 920 -9.90 37.31 -13.88
C GLY A 920 -9.39 37.28 -12.43
N PHE A 921 -10.04 37.94 -11.48
CA PHE A 921 -9.67 37.83 -10.05
C PHE A 921 -10.84 37.37 -9.19
N SER A 922 -10.69 36.22 -8.57
CA SER A 922 -11.70 35.58 -7.77
C SER A 922 -11.24 35.33 -6.34
N VAL A 923 -12.17 35.31 -5.43
CA VAL A 923 -12.01 34.78 -4.06
C VAL A 923 -12.89 33.55 -3.93
N PHE A 924 -12.41 32.57 -3.17
CA PHE A 924 -13.18 31.36 -2.93
C PHE A 924 -13.07 30.89 -1.49
N GLY A 925 -14.04 30.10 -1.08
CA GLY A 925 -14.05 29.47 0.22
C GLY A 925 -14.66 28.08 0.15
N MET A 926 -14.21 27.19 1.05
CA MET A 926 -14.70 25.83 1.18
C MET A 926 -14.88 25.44 2.63
N ILE A 927 -15.88 24.61 2.88
CA ILE A 927 -16.07 23.90 4.13
C ILE A 927 -16.16 22.42 3.80
N ASN A 928 -15.14 21.65 4.17
CA ASN A 928 -15.17 20.20 4.04
C ASN A 928 -15.82 19.59 5.29
N ASN A 929 -16.54 18.48 5.10
CA ASN A 929 -17.29 17.83 6.17
C ASN A 929 -18.19 18.80 6.92
N LEU A 930 -19.09 19.46 6.21
CA LEU A 930 -19.96 20.57 6.69
C LEU A 930 -20.65 20.26 8.03
N PHE A 931 -21.08 19.03 8.23
CA PHE A 931 -21.80 18.61 9.43
C PHE A 931 -20.91 18.00 10.51
N ASP A 932 -19.58 18.05 10.35
CA ASP A 932 -18.58 17.49 11.27
C ASP A 932 -18.83 16.00 11.59
N ARG A 933 -19.17 15.23 10.56
CA ARG A 933 -19.45 13.81 10.71
C ARG A 933 -18.17 13.07 11.04
N GLN A 934 -18.15 12.32 12.13
CA GLN A 934 -17.12 11.31 12.39
C GLN A 934 -17.38 10.09 11.50
N TYR A 935 -16.41 9.69 10.72
CA TYR A 935 -16.50 8.56 9.80
C TYR A 935 -15.12 7.91 9.60
N ALA A 936 -15.11 6.74 9.02
CA ALA A 936 -13.89 6.04 8.61
C ALA A 936 -14.06 5.51 7.19
N THR A 937 -12.95 5.37 6.47
CA THR A 937 -12.95 4.92 5.07
C THR A 937 -12.29 3.56 4.90
N ALA A 938 -11.46 3.15 5.85
CA ALA A 938 -10.69 1.91 5.81
C ALA A 938 -10.69 1.24 7.19
N GLY A 939 -10.33 -0.04 7.24
CA GLY A 939 -10.14 -0.73 8.51
C GLY A 939 -9.50 -2.11 8.37
N ARG A 940 -8.96 -2.57 9.49
CA ARG A 940 -8.49 -3.96 9.66
C ARG A 940 -8.76 -4.44 11.10
N LEU A 941 -8.89 -5.74 11.28
CA LEU A 941 -8.87 -6.35 12.61
C LEU A 941 -7.46 -6.34 13.19
N GLY A 942 -7.33 -6.07 14.48
CA GLY A 942 -6.06 -6.06 15.17
C GLY A 942 -6.23 -6.12 16.70
N SER A 943 -5.13 -6.24 17.41
CA SER A 943 -5.11 -6.10 18.87
C SER A 943 -4.49 -4.77 19.25
N ASN A 944 -5.03 -4.13 20.29
CA ASN A 944 -4.51 -2.87 20.80
C ASN A 944 -3.55 -3.11 21.98
N PRO A 945 -2.22 -2.98 21.77
CA PRO A 945 -1.23 -3.12 22.85
C PRO A 945 -1.29 -2.04 23.92
N PHE A 946 -1.99 -0.93 23.65
CA PHE A 946 -2.25 0.12 24.63
C PHE A 946 -3.58 -0.08 25.38
N SER A 947 -4.10 -1.29 25.36
CA SER A 947 -5.32 -1.65 26.10
C SER A 947 -5.14 -1.51 27.59
N PRO A 948 -6.17 -1.05 28.34
CA PRO A 948 -6.13 -1.04 29.79
C PRO A 948 -5.88 -2.44 30.35
N SER A 949 -4.98 -2.54 31.35
CA SER A 949 -4.73 -3.79 32.04
C SER A 949 -5.63 -3.92 33.25
N GLU A 950 -6.26 -5.08 33.41
CA GLU A 950 -7.04 -5.43 34.63
C GLU A 950 -6.14 -5.80 35.78
N ARG A 951 -4.87 -6.15 35.50
CA ARG A 951 -3.92 -6.67 36.47
C ARG A 951 -2.73 -5.75 36.71
N GLY A 952 -2.72 -4.57 36.11
CA GLY A 952 -1.65 -3.57 36.29
C GLY A 952 -0.44 -3.80 35.39
N ALA A 953 -0.55 -4.56 34.34
CA ALA A 953 0.53 -4.84 33.38
C ALA A 953 0.78 -3.65 32.43
N ILE A 954 0.96 -2.44 32.94
CA ILE A 954 1.19 -1.23 32.15
C ILE A 954 2.62 -0.75 32.34
N GLY A 955 3.36 -0.68 31.24
CA GLY A 955 4.70 -0.09 31.17
C GLY A 955 4.67 1.40 30.83
N SER A 956 5.80 1.92 30.34
CA SER A 956 5.89 3.29 29.84
C SER A 956 4.94 3.49 28.64
N SER A 957 4.51 4.72 28.43
CA SER A 957 3.66 5.11 27.30
C SER A 957 2.32 4.37 27.23
N GLY A 958 1.87 3.76 28.33
CA GLY A 958 0.61 3.01 28.37
C GLY A 958 0.67 1.62 27.73
N TRP A 959 1.83 1.14 27.29
CA TRP A 959 1.99 -0.19 26.72
C TRP A 959 1.63 -1.28 27.74
N ASN A 960 0.66 -2.13 27.35
CA ASN A 960 0.26 -3.27 28.16
C ASN A 960 1.13 -4.47 27.77
N TYR A 961 2.01 -4.90 28.69
CA TYR A 961 2.93 -6.00 28.44
C TYR A 961 2.31 -7.40 28.70
N ASN A 962 0.99 -7.48 28.87
CA ASN A 962 0.24 -8.73 28.88
C ASN A 962 -0.65 -8.83 27.64
N SER A 963 -0.15 -9.46 26.58
CA SER A 963 -0.84 -9.58 25.28
C SER A 963 -2.20 -10.27 25.40
N ASN A 964 -2.42 -11.10 26.43
CA ASN A 964 -3.72 -11.74 26.68
C ASN A 964 -4.80 -10.75 27.15
N GLU A 965 -4.41 -9.57 27.62
CA GLU A 965 -5.32 -8.48 27.98
C GLU A 965 -5.55 -7.49 26.82
N TRP A 966 -4.84 -7.63 25.71
CA TRP A 966 -5.05 -6.74 24.56
C TRP A 966 -6.45 -6.90 23.99
N LEU A 967 -7.12 -5.79 23.81
CA LEU A 967 -8.46 -5.78 23.23
C LEU A 967 -8.39 -6.06 21.74
N GLY A 968 -9.12 -7.08 21.29
CA GLY A 968 -9.41 -7.26 19.88
C GLY A 968 -10.31 -6.12 19.41
N SER A 969 -9.81 -5.30 18.50
CA SER A 969 -10.41 -4.03 18.06
C SER A 969 -10.34 -3.92 16.55
N THR A 970 -11.21 -3.08 15.99
CA THR A 970 -11.06 -2.64 14.61
C THR A 970 -10.19 -1.41 14.57
N PHE A 971 -9.07 -1.52 13.86
CA PHE A 971 -8.24 -0.38 13.48
C PHE A 971 -8.91 0.32 12.31
N ILE A 972 -9.13 1.61 12.38
CA ILE A 972 -9.84 2.39 11.39
C ILE A 972 -8.96 3.48 10.78
N GLY A 973 -9.22 3.81 9.51
CA GLY A 973 -8.72 5.00 8.83
C GLY A 973 -9.74 6.14 8.96
N PRO A 974 -9.62 7.00 9.99
CA PRO A 974 -10.62 8.02 10.25
C PRO A 974 -10.58 9.11 9.19
N GLY A 975 -11.76 9.55 8.76
CA GLY A 975 -11.90 10.68 7.86
C GLY A 975 -11.68 12.00 8.59
N ALA A 976 -11.21 13.00 7.85
CA ALA A 976 -10.90 14.32 8.38
C ALA A 976 -12.13 15.01 9.00
N PRO A 977 -12.00 15.72 10.15
CA PRO A 977 -13.05 16.53 10.74
C PRO A 977 -13.37 17.72 9.85
N ARG A 978 -14.36 18.52 10.26
CA ARG A 978 -14.71 19.74 9.53
C ARG A 978 -13.52 20.69 9.38
N ALA A 979 -13.30 21.12 8.14
CA ALA A 979 -12.22 22.02 7.79
C ALA A 979 -12.71 23.22 6.98
N TYR A 980 -12.00 24.34 7.11
CA TYR A 980 -12.30 25.60 6.44
C TYR A 980 -11.10 26.02 5.59
N TRP A 981 -11.37 26.32 4.32
CA TRP A 981 -10.38 26.80 3.37
C TRP A 981 -10.83 28.10 2.75
N ALA A 982 -9.90 28.99 2.51
CA ALA A 982 -10.13 30.20 1.73
C ALA A 982 -8.95 30.48 0.82
N GLY A 983 -9.21 31.14 -0.28
CA GLY A 983 -8.15 31.45 -1.21
C GLY A 983 -8.51 32.53 -2.21
N ILE A 984 -7.48 32.86 -2.99
CA ILE A 984 -7.57 33.81 -4.09
C ILE A 984 -7.09 33.14 -5.37
N GLU A 985 -7.67 33.48 -6.46
CA GLU A 985 -7.30 33.00 -7.79
C GLU A 985 -7.20 34.18 -8.75
N TRP A 986 -6.12 34.21 -9.50
CA TRP A 986 -5.92 35.18 -10.55
C TRP A 986 -5.71 34.45 -11.88
N GLN A 987 -6.52 34.79 -12.87
CA GLN A 987 -6.52 34.22 -14.21
C GLN A 987 -6.34 35.33 -15.25
N TYR A 988 -5.33 35.17 -16.09
CA TYR A 988 -4.99 36.15 -17.16
C TYR A 988 -5.06 35.50 -18.54
#